data_a723f5b386fb4bcb10115fd2147984d9
#
_entry.id   a723f5b386fb4bcb10115fd2147984d9
#
_cell.length_a   1.000
_cell.length_b   1.000
_cell.length_c   1.000
_cell.angle_alpha   90.00
_cell.angle_beta   90.00
_cell.angle_gamma   90.00
#
_symmetry.space_group_name_H-M   'P 1'
#
loop_
_entity.id
_entity.type
_entity.pdbx_description
1 polymer ?
#
loop_
_entity_poly.entity_id
_entity_poly.type
_entity_poly.pdbx_seq_one_letter_code
_entity_poly.pdbx_strand_id
1 'polypeptide(L)'
;SAITFASTATLMDFAGGWRAMPIKLPKGDLALNLAGHYSVADQTLVLNSLRMSAPFASATGTGRVVFGAVPTISAAKLIFRDLPLEIAQAHLPPPLNRWSYSGQAQASLELQGPWNALDVTGRVESSMLQVRGDDIAVASLSVAAPFEWNKLALRFKDIKVQATKIVYSPNQRWQAAADKLQIGAAFDYQADQPLKLSGRIDGSGMKFKSADDSKVGENLSVHGPFELIADAAATSVSLSGKFSADSGELLWGKFFGDLKTQKPVLELNADYTRNSDRLDCRRCNLALASVGIVAVGGAVDHFSEPPNVRLLASSANFSPGGFFEFFLRETFNRQFPLLDKLAIAGQMAFRLQLNGPLNALGIAGDISLKNGELRAKSNDWRIGPIALDLPLQILLADSKPAAAGAPRVGTLAIERIRFANQTIPPITTTLSLSNNALRLHQPIHLAIFGGEIEIGSLFWPDLLNDPKQVAFSAETKRLKLEELTQALNWPRFSGTLTGSIPQVQSAENLLRTNGEIQAELFGGRIRMGKLEIDNPFSSLPSIKLDAKLDAIQLEQLSQTFAFGRISGILEGSIDNLVLTDGQPSELRADLHSVDRGGEQRISVEALNKITVLSSGEDAGALYGGLAGFFDSFRYSKLGFKATLKNDRLTLRGVESRGDQEMLVVGSFLPPTVNIVSHTQNIAFSELLRRLERINKSDKPNVQ
;
A
#
# COMPACT_ATOMS: atom_id res chain seq x y z
N SER A 1 13.27 62.99 -57.52
CA SER A 1 14.18 62.10 -58.28
C SER A 1 14.39 60.83 -57.46
N ALA A 2 14.18 59.67 -58.05
CA ALA A 2 14.45 58.39 -57.48
C ALA A 2 15.71 57.79 -58.07
N ILE A 3 16.64 57.29 -57.26
CA ILE A 3 17.82 56.58 -57.70
C ILE A 3 17.58 55.08 -57.52
N THR A 4 17.51 54.35 -58.62
CA THR A 4 17.34 52.86 -58.55
C THR A 4 18.74 52.23 -58.59
N PHE A 5 18.94 51.22 -57.76
CA PHE A 5 20.19 50.47 -57.67
C PHE A 5 19.95 48.97 -57.63
N ALA A 6 20.87 48.20 -58.09
CA ALA A 6 21.03 46.79 -57.92
C ALA A 6 22.51 46.52 -57.63
N SER A 7 22.85 45.87 -56.52
CA SER A 7 24.24 45.63 -56.12
C SER A 7 24.41 44.20 -55.69
N THR A 8 25.54 43.62 -56.04
CA THR A 8 25.99 42.32 -55.50
C THR A 8 27.34 42.53 -54.84
N ALA A 9 27.47 42.09 -53.59
CA ALA A 9 28.72 42.13 -52.86
C ALA A 9 29.00 40.74 -52.27
N THR A 10 30.25 40.33 -52.28
CA THR A 10 30.73 39.13 -51.56
C THR A 10 31.77 39.60 -50.57
N LEU A 11 31.48 39.37 -49.29
CA LEU A 11 32.40 39.61 -48.20
C LEU A 11 33.12 38.30 -47.93
N MET A 12 34.40 38.22 -48.30
CA MET A 12 35.20 37.03 -48.05
C MET A 12 35.64 36.99 -46.58
N ASP A 13 35.63 35.80 -46.01
CA ASP A 13 36.11 35.54 -44.66
C ASP A 13 35.42 36.42 -43.58
N PHE A 14 34.13 36.71 -43.79
CA PHE A 14 33.35 37.56 -42.89
C PHE A 14 33.26 36.96 -41.49
N ALA A 15 33.67 37.72 -40.47
CA ALA A 15 33.46 37.41 -39.10
C ALA A 15 32.68 38.58 -38.45
N GLY A 16 31.45 38.38 -38.09
CA GLY A 16 30.59 39.42 -37.50
C GLY A 16 30.27 39.20 -36.04
N GLY A 17 30.08 40.28 -35.33
CA GLY A 17 29.53 40.29 -33.99
C GLY A 17 28.70 41.53 -33.75
N TRP A 18 27.62 41.46 -33.06
CA TRP A 18 26.78 42.61 -32.68
C TRP A 18 27.14 43.05 -31.29
N ARG A 19 27.52 44.33 -31.06
CA ARG A 19 27.91 44.86 -29.74
C ARG A 19 26.82 44.72 -28.68
N ALA A 20 25.57 44.65 -29.08
CA ALA A 20 24.42 44.50 -28.13
C ALA A 20 24.09 43.03 -27.84
N MET A 21 24.52 42.10 -28.64
CA MET A 21 24.46 40.65 -28.43
C MET A 21 25.78 40.03 -28.89
N PRO A 22 26.51 39.32 -28.04
CA PRO A 22 27.82 38.76 -28.41
C PRO A 22 27.66 37.52 -29.34
N ILE A 23 26.89 37.64 -30.41
CA ILE A 23 26.72 36.61 -31.41
C ILE A 23 27.96 36.63 -32.31
N LYS A 24 28.77 35.60 -32.23
CA LYS A 24 29.85 35.35 -33.17
C LYS A 24 29.32 34.47 -34.29
N LEU A 25 29.18 35.04 -35.47
CA LEU A 25 28.86 34.27 -36.67
C LEU A 25 30.07 33.44 -37.11
N PRO A 26 29.91 32.21 -37.61
CA PRO A 26 30.99 31.42 -38.14
C PRO A 26 31.66 32.16 -39.30
N LYS A 27 32.98 32.02 -39.44
CA LYS A 27 33.71 32.54 -40.58
C LYS A 27 33.22 31.91 -41.85
N GLY A 28 33.04 32.71 -42.91
CA GLY A 28 32.65 32.23 -44.24
C GLY A 28 32.34 33.38 -45.20
N ASP A 29 32.24 33.06 -46.45
CA ASP A 29 31.89 34.03 -47.49
C ASP A 29 30.42 34.41 -47.41
N LEU A 30 30.13 35.69 -47.32
CA LEU A 30 28.78 36.25 -47.26
C LEU A 30 28.47 36.91 -48.61
N ALA A 31 27.60 36.30 -49.41
CA ALA A 31 27.08 36.91 -50.64
C ALA A 31 25.83 37.76 -50.30
N LEU A 32 25.84 38.99 -50.68
CA LEU A 32 24.78 39.96 -50.46
C LEU A 32 24.30 40.53 -51.82
N ASN A 33 23.01 40.35 -52.13
CA ASN A 33 22.34 40.92 -53.26
C ASN A 33 21.24 41.88 -52.80
N LEU A 34 21.33 43.13 -53.22
CA LEU A 34 20.42 44.22 -52.87
C LEU A 34 19.84 44.85 -54.17
N ALA A 35 18.55 45.08 -54.22
CA ALA A 35 17.89 45.86 -55.23
C ALA A 35 16.83 46.79 -54.62
N GLY A 36 16.80 48.01 -55.02
CA GLY A 36 15.91 49.02 -54.48
C GLY A 36 15.98 50.36 -55.14
N HIS A 37 15.37 51.34 -54.54
CA HIS A 37 15.44 52.73 -54.99
C HIS A 37 15.48 53.69 -53.77
N TYR A 38 16.16 54.81 -53.94
CA TYR A 38 16.21 55.88 -53.02
C TYR A 38 15.49 57.13 -53.58
N SER A 39 14.47 57.60 -52.83
CA SER A 39 13.79 58.89 -53.16
C SER A 39 14.46 60.00 -52.40
N VAL A 40 15.07 60.89 -53.13
CA VAL A 40 15.78 62.08 -52.61
C VAL A 40 14.79 63.05 -51.97
N ALA A 41 13.60 63.18 -52.57
CA ALA A 41 12.56 64.09 -52.10
C ALA A 41 12.02 63.75 -50.72
N ASP A 42 11.79 62.45 -50.49
CA ASP A 42 11.16 61.91 -49.26
C ASP A 42 12.23 61.34 -48.36
N GLN A 43 13.51 61.42 -48.68
CA GLN A 43 14.64 60.80 -47.98
C GLN A 43 14.36 59.32 -47.61
N THR A 44 13.74 58.59 -48.57
CA THR A 44 13.25 57.24 -48.28
C THR A 44 14.03 56.23 -49.12
N LEU A 45 14.62 55.25 -48.45
CA LEU A 45 15.18 54.02 -49.06
C LEU A 45 14.17 52.93 -49.09
N VAL A 46 13.88 52.39 -50.26
CA VAL A 46 13.04 51.19 -50.41
C VAL A 46 13.91 50.07 -50.93
N LEU A 47 14.08 49.01 -50.18
CA LEU A 47 14.69 47.75 -50.60
C LEU A 47 13.60 46.81 -51.07
N ASN A 48 13.54 46.61 -52.41
CA ASN A 48 12.58 45.73 -53.05
C ASN A 48 12.99 44.26 -52.90
N SER A 49 14.30 43.99 -52.78
CA SER A 49 14.85 42.69 -52.48
C SER A 49 16.17 42.77 -51.73
N LEU A 50 16.30 42.01 -50.71
CA LEU A 50 17.53 41.69 -50.00
C LEU A 50 17.68 40.17 -50.06
N ARG A 51 18.81 39.67 -50.57
CA ARG A 51 19.19 38.25 -50.44
C ARG A 51 20.57 38.17 -49.82
N MET A 52 20.66 37.43 -48.77
CA MET A 52 21.89 37.12 -48.05
C MET A 52 22.08 35.60 -48.11
N SER A 53 23.26 35.17 -48.48
CA SER A 53 23.62 33.74 -48.50
C SER A 53 24.99 33.59 -47.87
N ALA A 54 25.04 32.79 -46.82
CA ALA A 54 26.25 32.32 -46.15
C ALA A 54 26.26 30.80 -46.11
N PRO A 55 27.41 30.14 -45.92
CA PRO A 55 27.48 28.68 -45.82
C PRO A 55 26.61 28.10 -44.71
N PHE A 56 26.25 28.91 -43.73
CA PHE A 56 25.53 28.50 -42.52
C PHE A 56 24.09 29.01 -42.46
N ALA A 57 23.67 30.00 -43.29
CA ALA A 57 22.31 30.53 -43.27
C ALA A 57 21.99 31.30 -44.56
N SER A 58 20.71 31.34 -44.90
CA SER A 58 20.22 32.22 -45.94
C SER A 58 19.17 33.19 -45.39
N ALA A 59 19.14 34.44 -45.91
CA ALA A 59 18.09 35.37 -45.57
C ALA A 59 17.56 36.08 -46.80
N THR A 60 16.26 36.34 -46.81
CA THR A 60 15.60 37.16 -47.81
C THR A 60 14.81 38.26 -47.12
N GLY A 61 14.69 39.41 -47.75
CA GLY A 61 13.93 40.48 -47.13
C GLY A 61 13.54 41.62 -48.07
N THR A 62 12.70 42.48 -47.53
CA THR A 62 12.30 43.77 -48.13
C THR A 62 12.28 44.81 -47.00
N GLY A 63 12.39 46.11 -47.37
CA GLY A 63 12.34 47.11 -46.32
C GLY A 63 12.16 48.53 -46.85
N ARG A 64 11.67 49.39 -45.96
CA ARG A 64 11.56 50.84 -46.20
C ARG A 64 12.12 51.57 -45.02
N VAL A 65 13.10 52.42 -45.26
CA VAL A 65 13.74 53.26 -44.26
C VAL A 65 13.62 54.75 -44.62
N VAL A 66 13.14 55.53 -43.72
CA VAL A 66 13.02 56.99 -43.86
C VAL A 66 14.19 57.61 -43.09
N PHE A 67 15.01 58.41 -43.76
CA PHE A 67 16.13 59.08 -43.15
C PHE A 67 15.70 60.47 -42.66
N GLY A 68 15.72 60.68 -41.35
CA GLY A 68 15.48 61.92 -40.63
C GLY A 68 16.57 62.13 -39.59
N ALA A 69 16.31 62.94 -38.55
CA ALA A 69 17.23 63.08 -37.40
C ALA A 69 17.56 61.76 -36.74
N VAL A 70 16.59 60.82 -36.72
CA VAL A 70 16.77 59.42 -36.37
C VAL A 70 16.19 58.57 -37.53
N PRO A 71 16.99 57.73 -38.17
CA PRO A 71 16.49 56.85 -39.23
C PRO A 71 15.37 55.94 -38.70
N THR A 72 14.24 55.88 -39.40
CA THR A 72 13.07 55.15 -39.00
C THR A 72 12.73 54.07 -40.02
N ILE A 73 12.66 52.83 -39.60
CA ILE A 73 12.17 51.71 -40.42
C ILE A 73 10.64 51.82 -40.39
N SER A 74 10.05 52.15 -41.55
CA SER A 74 8.59 52.21 -41.66
C SER A 74 7.96 50.82 -41.85
N ALA A 75 8.69 49.90 -42.50
CA ALA A 75 8.38 48.46 -42.57
C ALA A 75 9.59 47.71 -43.11
N ALA A 76 10.02 46.64 -42.42
CA ALA A 76 11.00 45.72 -42.97
C ALA A 76 10.59 44.29 -42.66
N LYS A 77 10.74 43.40 -43.60
CA LYS A 77 10.49 41.97 -43.45
C LYS A 77 11.74 41.20 -43.79
N LEU A 78 12.18 40.34 -42.86
CA LEU A 78 13.33 39.47 -43.02
C LEU A 78 12.89 38.02 -42.78
N ILE A 79 13.32 37.12 -43.64
CA ILE A 79 13.08 35.68 -43.52
C ILE A 79 14.43 34.98 -43.54
N PHE A 80 14.79 34.38 -42.46
CA PHE A 80 15.97 33.56 -42.30
C PHE A 80 15.59 32.08 -42.48
N ARG A 81 16.40 31.35 -43.23
CA ARG A 81 16.24 29.91 -43.42
C ARG A 81 17.56 29.22 -43.13
N ASP A 82 17.45 27.95 -42.78
CA ASP A 82 18.59 27.06 -42.52
C ASP A 82 19.53 27.57 -41.43
N LEU A 83 18.94 28.27 -40.38
CA LEU A 83 19.70 28.73 -39.22
C LEU A 83 20.20 27.54 -38.44
N PRO A 84 21.52 27.28 -38.31
CA PRO A 84 22.03 26.23 -37.48
C PRO A 84 21.91 26.60 -36.00
N LEU A 85 21.33 25.75 -35.23
CA LEU A 85 21.10 26.02 -33.79
C LEU A 85 22.35 25.91 -32.95
N GLU A 86 23.41 25.30 -33.47
CA GLU A 86 24.72 25.27 -32.81
C GLU A 86 25.24 26.69 -32.51
N ILE A 87 24.91 27.67 -33.37
CA ILE A 87 25.27 29.07 -33.15
C ILE A 87 24.53 29.68 -31.96
N ALA A 88 23.26 29.28 -31.75
CA ALA A 88 22.45 29.80 -30.67
C ALA A 88 22.82 29.20 -29.31
N GLN A 89 23.45 28.03 -29.29
CA GLN A 89 23.75 27.27 -28.06
C GLN A 89 24.50 28.11 -26.99
N ALA A 90 25.52 28.84 -27.44
CA ALA A 90 26.36 29.64 -26.52
C ALA A 90 25.60 30.80 -25.84
N HIS A 91 24.42 31.14 -26.34
CA HIS A 91 23.59 32.26 -25.86
C HIS A 91 22.38 31.82 -25.08
N LEU A 92 22.15 30.50 -24.95
CA LEU A 92 21.08 29.95 -24.14
C LEU A 92 21.45 30.04 -22.66
N PRO A 93 20.46 30.27 -21.77
CA PRO A 93 20.70 30.25 -20.33
C PRO A 93 21.02 28.84 -19.82
N PRO A 94 21.80 28.70 -18.74
CA PRO A 94 21.95 27.41 -18.07
C PRO A 94 20.58 26.84 -17.60
N PRO A 95 20.34 25.53 -17.71
CA PRO A 95 21.24 24.47 -18.21
C PRO A 95 21.24 24.28 -19.74
N LEU A 96 20.39 24.99 -20.46
CA LEU A 96 20.17 24.77 -21.92
C LEU A 96 21.47 24.91 -22.75
N ASN A 97 22.39 25.76 -22.35
CA ASN A 97 23.68 25.97 -23.00
C ASN A 97 24.66 24.78 -22.94
N ARG A 98 24.37 23.79 -22.05
CA ARG A 98 25.20 22.56 -21.93
C ARG A 98 24.86 21.50 -22.97
N TRP A 99 23.69 21.61 -23.59
CA TRP A 99 23.18 20.62 -24.51
C TRP A 99 23.56 20.99 -25.94
N SER A 100 23.87 20.00 -26.75
CA SER A 100 24.10 20.17 -28.18
C SER A 100 22.76 20.07 -28.91
N TYR A 101 22.59 21.00 -29.86
CA TYR A 101 21.40 21.08 -30.70
C TYR A 101 21.81 20.82 -32.14
N SER A 102 21.17 19.89 -32.81
CA SER A 102 21.37 19.65 -34.24
C SER A 102 20.05 19.78 -34.96
N GLY A 103 20.11 20.39 -36.14
CA GLY A 103 18.96 20.69 -36.98
C GLY A 103 18.91 22.15 -37.41
N GLN A 104 17.86 22.49 -38.13
CA GLN A 104 17.70 23.82 -38.72
C GLN A 104 16.47 24.52 -38.17
N ALA A 105 16.59 25.82 -37.99
CA ALA A 105 15.48 26.70 -37.64
C ALA A 105 15.23 27.69 -38.80
N GLN A 106 14.02 28.20 -38.85
CA GLN A 106 13.60 29.33 -39.67
C GLN A 106 13.14 30.46 -38.75
N ALA A 107 13.42 31.69 -39.12
CA ALA A 107 12.91 32.85 -38.42
C ALA A 107 12.35 33.87 -39.43
N SER A 108 11.17 34.38 -39.14
CA SER A 108 10.60 35.54 -39.83
C SER A 108 10.51 36.72 -38.87
N LEU A 109 11.01 37.88 -39.31
CA LEU A 109 11.02 39.10 -38.52
C LEU A 109 10.34 40.21 -39.30
N GLU A 110 9.53 41.00 -38.65
CA GLU A 110 8.98 42.26 -39.09
C GLU A 110 9.46 43.37 -38.15
N LEU A 111 10.10 44.38 -38.69
CA LEU A 111 10.71 45.45 -37.93
C LEU A 111 10.03 46.77 -38.29
N GLN A 112 9.71 47.54 -37.28
CA GLN A 112 9.10 48.85 -37.39
C GLN A 112 9.63 49.81 -36.28
N GLY A 113 9.70 51.11 -36.58
CA GLY A 113 10.06 52.09 -35.61
C GLY A 113 11.44 52.74 -35.82
N PRO A 114 11.80 53.70 -34.98
CA PRO A 114 13.12 54.38 -35.05
C PRO A 114 14.23 53.39 -34.70
N TRP A 115 15.40 53.52 -35.38
CA TRP A 115 16.53 52.61 -35.22
C TRP A 115 16.99 52.36 -33.77
N ASN A 116 16.83 53.38 -32.92
CA ASN A 116 17.21 53.29 -31.51
C ASN A 116 16.10 52.73 -30.58
N ALA A 117 14.88 52.48 -31.12
CA ALA A 117 13.74 51.95 -30.39
C ALA A 117 12.84 51.15 -31.38
N LEU A 118 13.38 50.05 -31.89
CA LEU A 118 12.69 49.16 -32.83
C LEU A 118 11.67 48.31 -32.08
N ASP A 119 10.50 48.15 -32.72
CA ASP A 119 9.53 47.13 -32.42
C ASP A 119 9.76 45.99 -33.43
N VAL A 120 9.96 44.79 -32.93
CA VAL A 120 10.19 43.59 -33.72
C VAL A 120 9.10 42.59 -33.42
N THR A 121 8.35 42.18 -34.41
CA THR A 121 7.48 41.03 -34.33
C THR A 121 8.09 39.91 -35.17
N GLY A 122 7.99 38.70 -34.68
CA GLY A 122 8.61 37.59 -35.38
C GLY A 122 8.08 36.23 -35.00
N ARG A 123 8.60 35.22 -35.67
CA ARG A 123 8.31 33.83 -35.40
C ARG A 123 9.54 32.99 -35.64
N VAL A 124 9.87 32.14 -34.70
CA VAL A 124 10.92 31.14 -34.82
C VAL A 124 10.25 29.77 -34.92
N GLU A 125 10.65 29.00 -35.91
CA GLU A 125 10.12 27.66 -36.13
C GLU A 125 11.23 26.67 -36.41
N SER A 126 11.08 25.47 -35.89
CA SER A 126 11.89 24.31 -36.25
C SER A 126 11.08 23.05 -36.12
N SER A 127 11.24 22.09 -37.02
CA SER A 127 10.41 20.91 -37.10
C SER A 127 11.11 19.59 -36.74
N MET A 128 12.44 19.56 -36.79
CA MET A 128 13.21 18.32 -36.58
C MET A 128 14.53 18.59 -35.87
N LEU A 129 14.44 19.15 -34.66
CA LEU A 129 15.62 19.31 -33.82
C LEU A 129 15.92 18.02 -33.08
N GLN A 130 17.21 17.75 -32.87
CA GLN A 130 17.69 16.78 -31.90
C GLN A 130 18.43 17.51 -30.81
N VAL A 131 18.23 17.06 -29.57
CA VAL A 131 18.95 17.57 -28.41
C VAL A 131 19.74 16.44 -27.80
N ARG A 132 21.02 16.67 -27.52
CA ARG A 132 21.90 15.72 -26.87
C ARG A 132 22.76 16.41 -25.83
N GLY A 133 22.87 15.79 -24.71
CA GLY A 133 23.73 16.17 -23.58
C GLY A 133 24.06 14.93 -22.75
N ASP A 134 24.93 15.09 -21.77
CA ASP A 134 25.30 14.00 -20.87
C ASP A 134 24.10 13.50 -20.04
N ASP A 135 23.15 14.38 -19.83
CA ASP A 135 21.96 14.15 -19.00
C ASP A 135 20.64 14.08 -19.80
N ILE A 136 20.66 14.41 -21.11
CA ILE A 136 19.44 14.47 -21.92
C ILE A 136 19.66 13.95 -23.33
N ALA A 137 18.65 13.27 -23.87
CA ALA A 137 18.51 12.97 -25.27
C ALA A 137 17.05 13.16 -25.71
N VAL A 138 16.85 13.91 -26.81
CA VAL A 138 15.54 14.09 -27.46
C VAL A 138 15.69 13.73 -28.93
N ALA A 139 14.97 12.72 -29.37
CA ALA A 139 15.11 12.23 -30.75
C ALA A 139 14.48 13.18 -31.77
N SER A 140 13.40 13.84 -31.44
CA SER A 140 12.77 14.86 -32.27
C SER A 140 12.12 15.93 -31.39
N LEU A 141 12.43 17.17 -31.69
CA LEU A 141 11.88 18.37 -31.09
C LEU A 141 11.38 19.30 -32.18
N SER A 142 10.13 19.72 -32.10
CA SER A 142 9.60 20.81 -32.92
C SER A 142 9.24 21.99 -32.00
N VAL A 143 9.55 23.18 -32.48
CA VAL A 143 9.27 24.43 -31.75
C VAL A 143 8.63 25.42 -32.73
N ALA A 144 7.58 26.10 -32.30
CA ALA A 144 7.01 27.24 -32.98
C ALA A 144 6.77 28.32 -31.93
N ALA A 145 7.42 29.47 -32.07
CA ALA A 145 7.42 30.54 -31.08
C ALA A 145 7.25 31.90 -31.74
N PRO A 146 6.03 32.41 -31.90
CA PRO A 146 5.79 33.80 -32.29
C PRO A 146 6.17 34.74 -31.16
N PHE A 147 6.84 35.85 -31.44
CA PHE A 147 7.29 36.79 -30.42
C PHE A 147 7.11 38.24 -30.86
N GLU A 148 7.03 39.10 -29.85
CA GLU A 148 7.08 40.54 -29.93
C GLU A 148 8.23 41.02 -29.03
N TRP A 149 9.12 41.82 -29.58
CA TRP A 149 10.26 42.38 -28.87
C TRP A 149 10.36 43.86 -29.09
N ASN A 150 10.61 44.59 -28.01
CA ASN A 150 11.03 45.99 -28.07
C ASN A 150 12.11 46.19 -27.00
N LYS A 151 12.60 47.43 -26.90
CA LYS A 151 13.70 47.79 -25.95
C LYS A 151 13.42 47.37 -24.50
N LEU A 152 12.16 47.25 -24.05
CA LEU A 152 11.76 47.08 -22.69
C LEU A 152 11.09 45.69 -22.42
N ALA A 153 10.62 45.02 -23.47
CA ALA A 153 9.82 43.81 -23.28
C ALA A 153 10.10 42.77 -24.38
N LEU A 154 10.05 41.49 -23.99
CA LEU A 154 10.03 40.34 -24.93
C LEU A 154 8.84 39.46 -24.55
N ARG A 155 7.93 39.23 -25.47
CA ARG A 155 6.73 38.42 -25.28
C ARG A 155 6.61 37.31 -26.32
N PHE A 156 6.35 36.11 -25.87
CA PHE A 156 5.96 34.99 -26.70
C PHE A 156 4.51 34.60 -26.32
N LYS A 157 3.57 34.78 -27.25
CA LYS A 157 2.13 34.60 -26.95
C LYS A 157 1.62 33.15 -27.10
N ASP A 158 2.26 32.35 -27.94
CA ASP A 158 1.82 31.00 -28.30
C ASP A 158 3.02 30.13 -28.66
N ILE A 159 3.83 29.82 -27.65
CA ILE A 159 4.93 28.87 -27.81
C ILE A 159 4.33 27.47 -27.89
N LYS A 160 4.67 26.73 -28.96
CA LYS A 160 4.33 25.31 -29.13
C LYS A 160 5.58 24.49 -29.18
N VAL A 161 5.73 23.57 -28.24
CA VAL A 161 6.83 22.63 -28.21
C VAL A 161 6.26 21.23 -28.28
N GLN A 162 6.79 20.41 -29.16
CA GLN A 162 6.50 18.99 -29.23
C GLN A 162 7.81 18.22 -29.24
N ALA A 163 7.97 17.31 -28.31
CA ALA A 163 9.14 16.45 -28.21
C ALA A 163 8.74 14.98 -28.19
N THR A 164 9.56 14.13 -28.80
CA THR A 164 9.33 12.68 -28.81
C THR A 164 10.58 11.92 -28.41
N LYS A 165 10.41 10.76 -27.80
CA LYS A 165 11.49 9.90 -27.34
C LYS A 165 12.50 10.68 -26.50
N ILE A 166 12.02 11.25 -25.43
CA ILE A 166 12.81 12.02 -24.47
C ILE A 166 13.42 11.04 -23.47
N VAL A 167 14.71 11.18 -23.19
CA VAL A 167 15.39 10.51 -22.08
C VAL A 167 16.12 11.59 -21.30
N TYR A 168 15.94 11.61 -19.98
CA TYR A 168 16.55 12.58 -19.08
C TYR A 168 17.11 11.90 -17.84
N SER A 169 18.39 12.09 -17.58
CA SER A 169 19.12 11.49 -16.47
C SER A 169 19.99 12.53 -15.80
N PRO A 170 19.41 13.45 -14.99
CA PRO A 170 20.11 14.63 -14.44
C PRO A 170 21.27 14.24 -13.50
N ASN A 171 21.22 13.03 -12.97
CA ASN A 171 22.25 12.45 -12.11
C ASN A 171 22.16 10.92 -12.17
N GLN A 172 23.12 10.24 -11.58
CA GLN A 172 23.11 8.76 -11.52
C GLN A 172 21.98 8.17 -10.65
N ARG A 173 21.22 9.01 -9.94
CA ARG A 173 20.18 8.58 -9.02
C ARG A 173 18.80 8.43 -9.67
N TRP A 174 18.55 9.16 -10.78
CA TRP A 174 17.24 9.20 -11.41
C TRP A 174 17.35 9.12 -12.93
N GLN A 175 16.47 8.35 -13.52
CA GLN A 175 16.22 8.33 -14.97
C GLN A 175 14.75 8.62 -15.22
N ALA A 176 14.49 9.44 -16.23
CA ALA A 176 13.15 9.73 -16.71
C ALA A 176 13.12 9.60 -18.24
N ALA A 177 11.98 9.18 -18.77
CA ALA A 177 11.75 9.15 -20.21
C ALA A 177 10.31 9.52 -20.52
N ALA A 178 10.04 9.97 -21.74
CA ALA A 178 8.70 10.19 -22.25
C ALA A 178 8.64 9.85 -23.73
N ASP A 179 7.56 9.20 -24.14
CA ASP A 179 7.35 8.92 -25.56
C ASP A 179 6.97 10.20 -26.30
N LYS A 180 6.12 11.02 -25.68
CA LYS A 180 5.67 12.29 -26.22
C LYS A 180 5.45 13.32 -25.13
N LEU A 181 5.89 14.55 -25.38
CA LEU A 181 5.65 15.73 -24.56
C LEU A 181 5.20 16.88 -25.46
N GLN A 182 4.09 17.51 -25.08
CA GLN A 182 3.58 18.72 -25.73
C GLN A 182 3.46 19.82 -24.69
N ILE A 183 3.95 21.01 -25.03
CA ILE A 183 3.85 22.19 -24.17
C ILE A 183 3.31 23.33 -25.03
N GLY A 184 2.21 23.90 -24.63
CA GLY A 184 1.70 25.17 -25.13
C GLY A 184 1.90 26.23 -24.06
N ALA A 185 2.63 27.30 -24.35
CA ALA A 185 2.96 28.30 -23.33
C ALA A 185 3.00 29.73 -23.86
N ALA A 186 2.82 30.67 -22.97
CA ALA A 186 3.09 32.08 -23.16
C ALA A 186 4.19 32.52 -22.19
N PHE A 187 5.09 33.35 -22.67
CA PHE A 187 6.20 33.91 -21.90
C PHE A 187 6.16 35.42 -21.96
N ASP A 188 6.28 36.11 -20.87
CA ASP A 188 6.34 37.58 -20.76
C ASP A 188 7.55 37.97 -19.91
N TYR A 189 8.41 38.77 -20.54
CA TYR A 189 9.54 39.43 -19.90
C TYR A 189 9.43 40.93 -20.13
N GLN A 190 9.46 41.69 -19.07
CA GLN A 190 9.58 43.13 -19.05
C GLN A 190 10.75 43.53 -18.14
N ALA A 191 11.51 44.56 -18.57
CA ALA A 191 12.60 45.04 -17.72
C ALA A 191 12.07 45.41 -16.31
N ASP A 192 12.79 44.99 -15.28
CA ASP A 192 12.48 45.19 -13.86
C ASP A 192 11.16 44.53 -13.35
N GLN A 193 10.56 43.66 -14.14
CA GLN A 193 9.39 42.86 -13.74
C GLN A 193 9.77 41.39 -13.61
N PRO A 194 9.03 40.60 -12.79
CA PRO A 194 9.21 39.16 -12.74
C PRO A 194 8.96 38.51 -14.09
N LEU A 195 9.78 37.51 -14.41
CA LEU A 195 9.55 36.61 -15.54
C LEU A 195 8.29 35.78 -15.33
N LYS A 196 7.41 35.76 -16.32
CA LYS A 196 6.18 34.99 -16.25
C LYS A 196 6.10 34.01 -17.41
N LEU A 197 5.95 32.72 -17.10
CA LEU A 197 5.67 31.63 -18.05
C LEU A 197 4.39 30.94 -17.62
N SER A 198 3.38 30.93 -18.47
CA SER A 198 2.13 30.24 -18.23
C SER A 198 1.76 29.33 -19.40
N GLY A 199 1.16 28.18 -19.13
CA GLY A 199 0.87 27.27 -20.21
C GLY A 199 0.17 25.98 -19.76
N ARG A 200 0.23 25.02 -20.66
CA ARG A 200 -0.27 23.66 -20.44
C ARG A 200 0.78 22.65 -20.89
N ILE A 201 0.93 21.62 -20.13
CA ILE A 201 1.75 20.44 -20.43
C ILE A 201 0.86 19.24 -20.69
N ASP A 202 1.18 18.43 -21.69
CA ASP A 202 0.56 17.16 -22.00
C ASP A 202 1.67 16.14 -22.33
N GLY A 203 1.87 15.17 -21.43
CA GLY A 203 2.87 14.12 -21.55
C GLY A 203 2.25 12.74 -21.58
N SER A 204 2.76 11.84 -22.41
CA SER A 204 2.31 10.46 -22.51
C SER A 204 3.48 9.48 -22.65
N GLY A 205 3.27 8.24 -22.17
CA GLY A 205 4.32 7.23 -22.11
C GLY A 205 5.48 7.67 -21.22
N MET A 206 5.19 8.48 -20.20
CA MET A 206 6.21 8.95 -19.27
C MET A 206 6.64 7.82 -18.35
N LYS A 207 7.93 7.74 -18.08
CA LYS A 207 8.55 6.74 -17.21
C LYS A 207 9.57 7.42 -16.32
N PHE A 208 9.73 6.94 -15.13
CA PHE A 208 10.86 7.30 -14.28
C PHE A 208 11.29 6.13 -13.43
N LYS A 209 12.55 6.12 -13.03
CA LYS A 209 13.07 5.16 -12.06
C LYS A 209 14.21 5.73 -11.22
N SER A 210 14.29 5.32 -9.97
CA SER A 210 15.45 5.54 -9.11
C SER A 210 16.55 4.51 -9.42
N ALA A 211 17.80 4.82 -9.06
CA ALA A 211 18.94 3.93 -9.32
C ALA A 211 18.84 2.57 -8.61
N ASP A 212 18.13 2.50 -7.51
CA ASP A 212 17.89 1.29 -6.73
C ASP A 212 16.60 0.55 -7.14
N ASP A 213 15.93 1.01 -8.21
CA ASP A 213 14.64 0.52 -8.71
C ASP A 213 13.51 0.46 -7.64
N SER A 214 13.71 1.12 -6.49
CA SER A 214 12.71 1.17 -5.43
C SER A 214 11.56 2.14 -5.72
N LYS A 215 11.75 3.05 -6.70
CA LYS A 215 10.76 4.03 -7.15
C LYS A 215 10.69 4.00 -8.66
N VAL A 216 9.58 3.52 -9.17
CA VAL A 216 9.37 3.33 -10.61
C VAL A 216 8.00 3.86 -11.00
N GLY A 217 7.94 4.62 -12.07
CA GLY A 217 6.69 5.00 -12.74
C GLY A 217 6.73 4.56 -14.19
N GLU A 218 5.67 3.96 -14.69
CA GLU A 218 5.57 3.47 -16.05
C GLU A 218 4.26 3.90 -16.72
N ASN A 219 4.32 4.15 -18.03
CA ASN A 219 3.18 4.50 -18.87
C ASN A 219 2.32 5.65 -18.33
N LEU A 220 2.97 6.60 -17.64
CA LEU A 220 2.28 7.73 -17.05
C LEU A 220 1.78 8.68 -18.14
N SER A 221 0.52 9.10 -18.03
CA SER A 221 -0.06 10.16 -18.84
C SER A 221 -0.43 11.32 -17.92
N VAL A 222 0.30 12.43 -18.06
CA VAL A 222 0.15 13.61 -17.19
C VAL A 222 -0.17 14.83 -18.02
N HIS A 223 -1.19 15.58 -17.60
CA HIS A 223 -1.54 16.83 -18.29
C HIS A 223 -2.03 17.87 -17.29
N GLY A 224 -1.91 19.15 -17.67
CA GLY A 224 -2.47 20.22 -16.87
C GLY A 224 -1.89 21.59 -17.15
N PRO A 225 -2.59 22.64 -16.71
CA PRO A 225 -2.10 24.01 -16.75
C PRO A 225 -1.05 24.27 -15.68
N PHE A 226 -0.11 25.15 -15.99
CA PHE A 226 0.90 25.65 -15.05
C PHE A 226 1.17 27.14 -15.24
N GLU A 227 1.62 27.77 -14.18
CA GLU A 227 2.19 29.10 -14.19
C GLU A 227 3.47 29.13 -13.37
N LEU A 228 4.53 29.66 -13.95
CA LEU A 228 5.82 29.81 -13.32
C LEU A 228 6.18 31.31 -13.32
N ILE A 229 6.52 31.83 -12.16
CA ILE A 229 6.93 33.22 -11.98
C ILE A 229 8.30 33.19 -11.30
N ALA A 230 9.30 33.84 -11.93
CA ALA A 230 10.62 33.99 -11.35
C ALA A 230 10.94 35.47 -11.15
N ASP A 231 11.64 35.79 -10.07
CA ASP A 231 12.18 37.16 -9.90
C ASP A 231 13.23 37.46 -10.97
N ALA A 232 13.52 38.74 -11.18
CA ALA A 232 14.45 39.17 -12.23
C ALA A 232 15.87 38.57 -12.08
N ALA A 233 16.26 38.19 -10.87
CA ALA A 233 17.55 37.55 -10.59
C ALA A 233 17.47 36.01 -10.58
N ALA A 234 16.28 35.43 -10.80
CA ALA A 234 16.00 34.01 -10.67
C ALA A 234 16.48 33.40 -9.34
N THR A 235 16.37 34.19 -8.27
CA THR A 235 16.67 33.72 -6.89
C THR A 235 15.47 33.05 -6.25
N SER A 236 14.26 33.42 -6.68
CA SER A 236 13.01 32.77 -6.29
C SER A 236 12.16 32.40 -7.50
N VAL A 237 11.52 31.25 -7.42
CA VAL A 237 10.64 30.73 -8.46
C VAL A 237 9.36 30.24 -7.79
N SER A 238 8.22 30.80 -8.20
CA SER A 238 6.89 30.35 -7.81
C SER A 238 6.32 29.45 -8.90
N LEU A 239 5.84 28.29 -8.54
CA LEU A 239 5.13 27.36 -9.43
C LEU A 239 3.71 27.13 -8.93
N SER A 240 2.74 27.41 -9.78
CA SER A 240 1.36 27.01 -9.56
C SER A 240 0.85 26.17 -10.72
N GLY A 241 -0.01 25.18 -10.42
CA GLY A 241 -0.53 24.31 -11.46
C GLY A 241 -1.55 23.30 -10.93
N LYS A 242 -2.26 22.71 -11.88
CA LYS A 242 -3.19 21.61 -11.62
C LYS A 242 -2.93 20.49 -12.60
N PHE A 243 -2.31 19.43 -12.14
CA PHE A 243 -1.87 18.30 -12.94
C PHE A 243 -2.76 17.09 -12.70
N SER A 244 -3.19 16.43 -13.75
CA SER A 244 -3.98 15.20 -13.70
C SER A 244 -3.20 14.08 -14.37
N ALA A 245 -3.33 12.86 -13.83
CA ALA A 245 -2.83 11.67 -14.51
C ALA A 245 -4.00 10.75 -14.85
N ASP A 246 -4.13 10.37 -16.13
CA ASP A 246 -5.23 9.52 -16.61
C ASP A 246 -4.85 8.04 -16.61
N SER A 247 -3.55 7.73 -16.65
CA SER A 247 -3.03 6.37 -16.70
C SER A 247 -1.61 6.31 -16.15
N GLY A 248 -1.17 5.10 -15.85
CA GLY A 248 0.17 4.75 -15.44
C GLY A 248 0.20 3.89 -14.21
N GLU A 249 1.35 3.31 -13.97
CA GLU A 249 1.63 2.47 -12.81
C GLU A 249 2.74 3.12 -12.00
N LEU A 250 2.62 3.06 -10.68
CA LEU A 250 3.57 3.64 -9.74
C LEU A 250 3.99 2.60 -8.71
N LEU A 251 5.30 2.35 -8.62
CA LEU A 251 5.93 1.64 -7.51
C LEU A 251 6.71 2.63 -6.66
N TRP A 252 6.46 2.66 -5.36
CA TRP A 252 7.20 3.49 -4.41
C TRP A 252 7.55 2.68 -3.16
N GLY A 253 8.76 2.15 -3.13
CA GLY A 253 9.18 1.20 -2.12
C GLY A 253 8.38 -0.10 -2.19
N LYS A 254 7.53 -0.34 -1.20
CA LYS A 254 6.64 -1.51 -1.15
C LYS A 254 5.24 -1.23 -1.72
N PHE A 255 4.93 0.03 -2.02
CA PHE A 255 3.60 0.43 -2.48
C PHE A 255 3.52 0.41 -3.99
N PHE A 256 2.54 -0.30 -4.50
CA PHE A 256 2.18 -0.32 -5.92
C PHE A 256 0.81 0.32 -6.12
N GLY A 257 0.62 1.06 -7.20
CA GLY A 257 -0.67 1.67 -7.52
C GLY A 257 -0.89 1.86 -9.02
N ASP A 258 -2.08 1.47 -9.49
CA ASP A 258 -2.57 1.78 -10.83
C ASP A 258 -3.33 3.11 -10.81
N LEU A 259 -2.76 4.14 -11.44
CA LEU A 259 -3.30 5.50 -11.45
C LEU A 259 -4.57 5.64 -12.29
N LYS A 260 -4.84 4.72 -13.21
CA LYS A 260 -6.03 4.72 -14.06
C LYS A 260 -7.32 4.66 -13.23
N THR A 261 -7.31 3.89 -12.15
CA THR A 261 -8.45 3.76 -11.24
C THR A 261 -8.59 4.97 -10.32
N GLN A 262 -7.49 5.59 -9.94
CA GLN A 262 -7.45 6.68 -8.95
C GLN A 262 -7.57 8.07 -9.55
N LYS A 263 -7.23 8.23 -10.84
CA LYS A 263 -7.26 9.52 -11.55
C LYS A 263 -6.71 10.66 -10.69
N PRO A 264 -5.45 10.57 -10.26
CA PRO A 264 -4.88 11.54 -9.33
C PRO A 264 -4.88 12.94 -9.93
N VAL A 265 -5.24 13.91 -9.09
CA VAL A 265 -5.15 15.33 -9.40
C VAL A 265 -4.29 16.00 -8.35
N LEU A 266 -3.17 16.60 -8.80
CA LEU A 266 -2.27 17.38 -7.96
C LEU A 266 -2.48 18.87 -8.24
N GLU A 267 -2.98 19.60 -7.25
CA GLU A 267 -2.95 21.06 -7.25
C GLU A 267 -1.74 21.51 -6.48
N LEU A 268 -0.86 22.25 -7.14
CA LEU A 268 0.42 22.70 -6.61
C LEU A 268 0.46 24.22 -6.59
N ASN A 269 0.87 24.81 -5.44
CA ASN A 269 1.25 26.20 -5.31
C ASN A 269 2.44 26.24 -4.35
N ALA A 270 3.64 26.42 -4.91
CA ALA A 270 4.88 26.30 -4.19
C ALA A 270 5.91 27.36 -4.65
N ASP A 271 6.74 27.81 -3.72
CA ASP A 271 7.84 28.74 -3.97
C ASP A 271 9.17 28.04 -3.67
N TYR A 272 10.09 28.11 -4.60
CA TYR A 272 11.46 27.66 -4.40
C TYR A 272 12.40 28.85 -4.30
N THR A 273 13.19 28.91 -3.23
CA THR A 273 14.21 29.93 -3.00
C THR A 273 15.60 29.30 -3.12
N ARG A 274 16.34 29.66 -4.15
CA ARG A 274 17.62 29.05 -4.51
C ARG A 274 18.70 29.25 -3.45
N ASN A 275 18.81 30.47 -2.89
CA ASN A 275 19.87 30.82 -1.93
C ASN A 275 19.79 30.03 -0.61
N SER A 276 18.58 29.65 -0.21
CA SER A 276 18.31 28.85 1.00
C SER A 276 18.02 27.39 0.70
N ASP A 277 18.02 26.99 -0.58
CA ASP A 277 17.60 25.65 -1.06
C ASP A 277 16.33 25.16 -0.37
N ARG A 278 15.31 26.05 -0.39
CA ARG A 278 14.07 25.87 0.34
C ARG A 278 12.87 25.87 -0.60
N LEU A 279 12.02 24.86 -0.43
CA LEU A 279 10.72 24.75 -1.09
C LEU A 279 9.62 25.01 -0.07
N ASP A 280 8.86 26.08 -0.26
CA ASP A 280 7.67 26.41 0.53
C ASP A 280 6.42 25.97 -0.26
N CYS A 281 5.72 24.96 0.22
CA CYS A 281 4.43 24.53 -0.29
C CYS A 281 3.33 25.35 0.39
N ARG A 282 2.75 26.32 -0.30
CA ARG A 282 1.63 27.13 0.22
C ARG A 282 0.34 26.33 0.24
N ARG A 283 0.12 25.56 -0.82
CA ARG A 283 -1.02 24.63 -0.97
C ARG A 283 -0.67 23.57 -1.98
N CYS A 284 -0.60 22.33 -1.51
CA CYS A 284 -0.36 21.17 -2.35
C CYS A 284 -1.45 20.13 -2.03
N ASN A 285 -2.46 20.01 -2.90
CA ASN A 285 -3.58 19.11 -2.72
C ASN A 285 -3.43 17.92 -3.64
N LEU A 286 -3.42 16.72 -3.10
CA LEU A 286 -3.49 15.48 -3.86
C LEU A 286 -4.89 14.88 -3.70
N ALA A 287 -5.64 14.81 -4.78
CA ALA A 287 -6.93 14.14 -4.84
C ALA A 287 -6.79 12.77 -5.51
N LEU A 288 -7.33 11.73 -4.88
CA LEU A 288 -7.44 10.37 -5.39
C LEU A 288 -8.91 9.94 -5.35
N ALA A 289 -9.43 9.37 -6.43
CA ALA A 289 -10.87 9.13 -6.59
C ALA A 289 -11.47 8.26 -5.49
N SER A 290 -10.77 7.19 -5.06
CA SER A 290 -11.27 6.28 -4.03
C SER A 290 -10.86 6.66 -2.61
N VAL A 291 -9.85 7.55 -2.44
CA VAL A 291 -9.24 7.87 -1.15
C VAL A 291 -9.72 9.21 -0.60
N GLY A 292 -9.89 10.20 -1.48
CA GLY A 292 -10.25 11.56 -1.10
C GLY A 292 -9.11 12.57 -1.35
N ILE A 293 -9.18 13.71 -0.69
CA ILE A 293 -8.24 14.81 -0.86
C ILE A 293 -7.33 14.92 0.36
N VAL A 294 -6.02 14.91 0.12
CA VAL A 294 -5.01 15.22 1.12
C VAL A 294 -4.39 16.59 0.79
N ALA A 295 -4.56 17.53 1.70
CA ALA A 295 -3.95 18.85 1.62
C ALA A 295 -2.64 18.87 2.39
N VAL A 296 -1.58 19.39 1.77
CA VAL A 296 -0.26 19.53 2.36
C VAL A 296 0.19 20.99 2.27
N GLY A 297 0.74 21.53 3.34
CA GLY A 297 1.34 22.85 3.37
C GLY A 297 2.54 22.88 4.29
N GLY A 298 3.48 23.82 4.07
CA GLY A 298 4.69 23.98 4.88
C GLY A 298 5.95 24.09 4.06
N ALA A 299 7.08 23.70 4.61
CA ALA A 299 8.38 23.89 3.99
C ALA A 299 9.24 22.63 3.98
N VAL A 300 10.11 22.54 2.98
CA VAL A 300 11.19 21.56 2.87
C VAL A 300 12.49 22.33 2.72
N ASP A 301 13.34 22.27 3.74
CA ASP A 301 14.68 22.86 3.72
C ASP A 301 15.68 21.84 3.16
N HIS A 302 16.74 22.32 2.51
CA HIS A 302 17.76 21.50 1.83
C HIS A 302 17.13 20.55 0.81
N PHE A 303 16.28 21.10 -0.08
CA PHE A 303 15.49 20.32 -1.04
C PHE A 303 16.36 19.47 -2.00
N SER A 304 17.54 19.99 -2.34
CA SER A 304 18.50 19.33 -3.25
C SER A 304 19.35 18.24 -2.58
N GLU A 305 19.51 18.28 -1.24
CA GLU A 305 20.27 17.31 -0.43
C GLU A 305 19.31 16.57 0.51
N PRO A 306 19.72 15.68 1.42
CA PRO A 306 18.73 15.01 2.26
C PRO A 306 17.73 15.99 2.86
N PRO A 307 16.49 16.02 2.36
CA PRO A 307 15.57 17.09 2.68
C PRO A 307 15.11 17.01 4.13
N ASN A 308 15.00 18.18 4.77
CA ASN A 308 14.43 18.33 6.10
C ASN A 308 13.02 18.90 5.98
N VAL A 309 12.04 18.15 6.43
CA VAL A 309 10.61 18.39 6.19
C VAL A 309 9.98 19.08 7.39
N ARG A 310 9.15 20.08 7.15
CA ARG A 310 8.24 20.73 8.12
C ARG A 310 6.90 20.97 7.43
N LEU A 311 6.06 19.93 7.37
CA LEU A 311 4.80 19.95 6.66
C LEU A 311 3.61 19.68 7.59
N LEU A 312 2.48 20.21 7.21
CA LEU A 312 1.17 19.91 7.76
C LEU A 312 0.35 19.20 6.69
N ALA A 313 -0.01 17.95 6.94
CA ALA A 313 -0.91 17.19 6.09
C ALA A 313 -2.29 17.10 6.74
N SER A 314 -3.36 17.30 5.98
CA SER A 314 -4.73 17.22 6.49
C SER A 314 -5.70 16.69 5.45
N SER A 315 -6.75 16.03 5.93
CA SER A 315 -7.91 15.64 5.14
C SER A 315 -9.16 15.70 6.02
N ALA A 316 -10.27 16.16 5.46
CA ALA A 316 -11.57 16.17 6.12
C ALA A 316 -12.42 14.96 5.75
N ASN A 317 -12.20 14.37 4.56
CA ASN A 317 -13.00 13.30 3.98
C ASN A 317 -12.08 12.24 3.36
N PHE A 318 -11.28 11.58 4.19
CA PHE A 318 -10.40 10.50 3.76
C PHE A 318 -11.13 9.17 3.89
N SER A 319 -11.07 8.34 2.85
CA SER A 319 -11.64 7.00 2.84
C SER A 319 -10.60 5.97 3.28
N PRO A 320 -10.68 5.43 4.50
CA PRO A 320 -9.75 4.38 4.93
C PRO A 320 -9.90 3.10 4.10
N GLY A 321 -11.12 2.79 3.63
CA GLY A 321 -11.36 1.65 2.74
C GLY A 321 -10.70 1.82 1.38
N GLY A 322 -10.84 2.99 0.75
CA GLY A 322 -10.16 3.29 -0.51
C GLY A 322 -8.64 3.28 -0.39
N PHE A 323 -8.10 3.79 0.71
CA PHE A 323 -6.68 3.76 0.99
C PHE A 323 -6.17 2.33 1.21
N PHE A 324 -6.92 1.52 1.98
CA PHE A 324 -6.59 0.13 2.21
C PHE A 324 -6.55 -0.68 0.92
N GLU A 325 -7.57 -0.55 0.07
CA GLU A 325 -7.65 -1.26 -1.21
C GLU A 325 -6.51 -0.86 -2.16
N PHE A 326 -6.19 0.41 -2.22
CA PHE A 326 -5.21 0.92 -3.16
C PHE A 326 -3.77 0.76 -2.71
N PHE A 327 -3.46 1.02 -1.41
CA PHE A 327 -2.07 1.05 -0.94
C PHE A 327 -1.68 -0.15 -0.08
N LEU A 328 -2.60 -0.71 0.72
CA LEU A 328 -2.22 -1.64 1.77
C LEU A 328 -2.47 -3.10 1.41
N ARG A 329 -3.56 -3.40 0.71
CA ARG A 329 -3.95 -4.79 0.45
C ARG A 329 -2.84 -5.55 -0.28
N GLU A 330 -2.44 -5.13 -1.47
CA GLU A 330 -1.43 -5.83 -2.26
C GLU A 330 -0.03 -5.77 -1.63
N THR A 331 0.27 -4.67 -0.95
CA THR A 331 1.56 -4.48 -0.29
C THR A 331 1.79 -5.48 0.84
N PHE A 332 0.74 -5.78 1.63
CA PHE A 332 0.86 -6.56 2.87
C PHE A 332 0.19 -7.93 2.82
N ASN A 333 -0.54 -8.32 1.76
CA ASN A 333 -1.25 -9.60 1.67
C ASN A 333 -0.33 -10.82 1.80
N ARG A 334 0.92 -10.75 1.31
CA ARG A 334 1.90 -11.83 1.47
C ARG A 334 2.32 -12.03 2.93
N GLN A 335 2.40 -10.94 3.69
CA GLN A 335 2.76 -10.97 5.10
C GLN A 335 1.57 -11.28 6.00
N PHE A 336 0.37 -10.81 5.60
CA PHE A 336 -0.89 -10.96 6.32
C PHE A 336 -2.01 -11.41 5.36
N PRO A 337 -2.08 -12.70 5.00
CA PRO A 337 -3.07 -13.20 4.03
C PRO A 337 -4.53 -12.96 4.43
N LEU A 338 -4.79 -12.73 5.70
CA LEU A 338 -6.13 -12.38 6.20
C LEU A 338 -6.65 -11.05 5.65
N LEU A 339 -5.75 -10.14 5.22
CA LEU A 339 -6.15 -8.84 4.64
C LEU A 339 -6.99 -9.00 3.37
N ASP A 340 -6.78 -10.06 2.60
CA ASP A 340 -7.59 -10.34 1.40
C ASP A 340 -9.06 -10.65 1.72
N LYS A 341 -9.31 -11.13 2.93
CA LYS A 341 -10.65 -11.47 3.42
C LYS A 341 -11.34 -10.28 4.10
N LEU A 342 -10.66 -9.13 4.26
CA LEU A 342 -11.18 -7.94 4.93
C LEU A 342 -11.82 -6.95 3.95
N ALA A 343 -12.87 -6.28 4.43
CA ALA A 343 -13.39 -5.06 3.84
C ALA A 343 -13.45 -3.97 4.92
N ILE A 344 -12.97 -2.79 4.57
CA ILE A 344 -12.87 -1.63 5.44
C ILE A 344 -13.73 -0.50 4.86
N ALA A 345 -14.49 0.20 5.71
CA ALA A 345 -15.26 1.38 5.34
C ALA A 345 -15.21 2.43 6.45
N GLY A 346 -15.70 3.63 6.16
CA GLY A 346 -15.80 4.74 7.09
C GLY A 346 -15.33 6.05 6.49
N GLN A 347 -15.41 7.12 7.28
CA GLN A 347 -14.91 8.45 6.94
C GLN A 347 -13.88 8.86 7.98
N MET A 348 -12.68 9.16 7.51
CA MET A 348 -11.58 9.59 8.37
C MET A 348 -11.23 11.05 8.10
N ALA A 349 -10.98 11.80 9.15
CA ALA A 349 -10.35 13.11 9.08
C ALA A 349 -9.05 13.07 9.87
N PHE A 350 -8.04 13.81 9.41
CA PHE A 350 -6.78 13.90 10.12
C PHE A 350 -6.11 15.26 9.94
N ARG A 351 -5.25 15.60 10.91
CA ARG A 351 -4.35 16.75 10.87
C ARG A 351 -3.02 16.32 11.45
N LEU A 352 -2.02 16.16 10.58
CA LEU A 352 -0.72 15.57 10.91
C LEU A 352 0.41 16.56 10.62
N GLN A 353 1.28 16.76 11.57
CA GLN A 353 2.54 17.48 11.42
C GLN A 353 3.65 16.48 11.10
N LEU A 354 4.38 16.73 10.02
CA LEU A 354 5.51 15.93 9.57
C LEU A 354 6.77 16.76 9.77
N ASN A 355 7.67 16.33 10.63
CA ASN A 355 8.86 17.07 10.99
C ASN A 355 10.09 16.17 11.00
N GLY A 356 11.22 16.72 10.50
CA GLY A 356 12.52 16.05 10.54
C GLY A 356 13.05 15.66 9.17
N PRO A 357 14.22 15.04 9.13
CA PRO A 357 14.81 14.55 7.89
C PRO A 357 13.97 13.38 7.33
N LEU A 358 13.94 13.25 6.01
CA LEU A 358 13.05 12.30 5.32
C LEU A 358 13.31 10.82 5.71
N ASN A 359 14.53 10.50 6.13
CA ASN A 359 14.93 9.18 6.63
C ASN A 359 14.65 8.95 8.12
N ALA A 360 14.19 9.98 8.85
CA ALA A 360 13.83 9.91 10.27
C ALA A 360 12.66 10.86 10.56
N LEU A 361 11.57 10.67 9.82
CA LEU A 361 10.42 11.56 9.83
C LEU A 361 9.53 11.33 11.05
N GLY A 362 9.37 12.36 11.89
CA GLY A 362 8.39 12.38 12.97
C GLY A 362 7.03 12.83 12.46
N ILE A 363 5.98 12.10 12.81
CA ILE A 363 4.59 12.42 12.49
C ILE A 363 3.80 12.54 13.78
N ALA A 364 3.18 13.68 14.01
CA ALA A 364 2.37 13.94 15.20
C ALA A 364 1.06 14.64 14.82
N GLY A 365 -0.01 14.36 15.52
CA GLY A 365 -1.29 15.00 15.26
C GLY A 365 -2.48 14.18 15.73
N ASP A 366 -3.62 14.40 15.09
CA ASP A 366 -4.88 13.82 15.49
C ASP A 366 -5.55 13.14 14.27
N ILE A 367 -6.12 11.95 14.50
CA ILE A 367 -6.94 11.21 13.56
C ILE A 367 -8.31 11.01 14.17
N SER A 368 -9.38 11.27 13.43
CA SER A 368 -10.73 10.93 13.78
C SER A 368 -11.37 10.04 12.70
N LEU A 369 -12.04 8.97 13.13
CA LEU A 369 -12.79 8.06 12.27
C LEU A 369 -14.25 8.08 12.68
N LYS A 370 -15.15 8.23 11.73
CA LYS A 370 -16.61 8.16 11.93
C LYS A 370 -17.19 7.07 11.04
N ASN A 371 -18.20 6.38 11.58
CA ASN A 371 -18.89 5.29 10.88
C ASN A 371 -17.91 4.26 10.31
N GLY A 372 -16.81 4.00 11.04
CA GLY A 372 -15.84 2.97 10.67
C GLY A 372 -16.49 1.60 10.66
N GLU A 373 -16.10 0.76 9.72
CA GLU A 373 -16.57 -0.62 9.62
C GLU A 373 -15.46 -1.54 9.21
N LEU A 374 -15.32 -2.64 9.93
CA LEU A 374 -14.49 -3.78 9.54
C LEU A 374 -15.42 -4.97 9.38
N ARG A 375 -15.29 -5.70 8.28
CA ARG A 375 -16.08 -6.91 8.06
C ARG A 375 -15.30 -7.96 7.28
N ALA A 376 -15.62 -9.23 7.50
CA ALA A 376 -15.22 -10.29 6.60
C ALA A 376 -15.97 -10.16 5.26
N LYS A 377 -15.31 -10.47 4.15
CA LYS A 377 -15.98 -10.54 2.84
C LYS A 377 -17.04 -11.63 2.78
N SER A 378 -16.88 -12.70 3.57
CA SER A 378 -17.86 -13.76 3.80
C SER A 378 -19.08 -13.32 4.61
N ASN A 379 -19.03 -12.15 5.23
CA ASN A 379 -20.03 -11.61 6.19
C ASN A 379 -20.20 -12.41 7.50
N ASP A 380 -19.29 -13.32 7.83
CA ASP A 380 -19.35 -14.12 9.07
C ASP A 380 -19.20 -13.26 10.32
N TRP A 381 -18.53 -12.12 10.17
CA TRP A 381 -18.38 -11.14 11.25
C TRP A 381 -18.36 -9.71 10.72
N ARG A 382 -18.79 -8.79 11.57
CA ARG A 382 -18.82 -7.35 11.31
C ARG A 382 -18.60 -6.57 12.58
N ILE A 383 -17.72 -5.58 12.54
CA ILE A 383 -17.40 -4.66 13.63
C ILE A 383 -17.72 -3.23 13.17
N GLY A 384 -18.60 -2.57 13.89
CA GLY A 384 -18.99 -1.19 13.60
C GLY A 384 -20.48 -0.91 13.78
N PRO A 385 -20.90 0.35 13.72
CA PRO A 385 -20.07 1.56 13.49
C PRO A 385 -18.95 1.75 14.50
N ILE A 386 -17.77 2.19 14.01
CA ILE A 386 -16.60 2.51 14.83
C ILE A 386 -16.42 4.04 14.83
N ALA A 387 -16.29 4.64 16.00
CA ALA A 387 -15.83 6.00 16.19
C ALA A 387 -14.46 5.95 16.90
N LEU A 388 -13.48 6.65 16.35
CA LEU A 388 -12.13 6.75 16.89
C LEU A 388 -11.69 8.20 16.88
N ASP A 389 -11.22 8.70 18.01
CA ASP A 389 -10.48 9.95 18.11
C ASP A 389 -9.12 9.64 18.75
N LEU A 390 -8.06 9.66 17.92
CA LEU A 390 -6.75 9.19 18.31
C LEU A 390 -5.69 10.26 18.07
N PRO A 391 -5.15 10.88 19.12
CA PRO A 391 -3.90 11.60 19.03
C PRO A 391 -2.76 10.62 18.83
N LEU A 392 -1.88 10.89 17.85
CA LEU A 392 -0.76 10.02 17.56
C LEU A 392 0.57 10.78 17.51
N GLN A 393 1.62 10.04 17.82
CA GLN A 393 3.01 10.45 17.63
C GLN A 393 3.79 9.21 17.18
N ILE A 394 4.26 9.23 15.94
CA ILE A 394 4.99 8.13 15.34
C ILE A 394 6.30 8.62 14.75
N LEU A 395 7.29 7.74 14.64
CA LEU A 395 8.58 8.00 14.04
C LEU A 395 8.85 6.97 12.94
N LEU A 396 9.03 7.46 11.73
CA LEU A 396 9.43 6.64 10.58
C LEU A 396 10.95 6.61 10.52
N ALA A 397 11.58 5.84 11.38
CA ALA A 397 13.04 5.69 11.42
C ALA A 397 13.39 4.37 12.09
N ASP A 398 14.53 3.79 11.72
CA ASP A 398 15.11 2.61 12.38
C ASP A 398 15.75 2.92 13.74
N SER A 399 15.80 4.21 14.13
CA SER A 399 16.41 4.66 15.38
C SER A 399 15.37 4.85 16.49
N LYS A 400 15.72 4.46 17.72
CA LYS A 400 14.87 4.68 18.89
C LYS A 400 14.58 6.16 19.08
N PRO A 401 13.30 6.54 19.29
CA PRO A 401 12.93 7.93 19.50
C PRO A 401 13.53 8.50 20.80
N ALA A 402 13.87 9.79 20.78
CA ALA A 402 14.15 10.55 22.00
C ALA A 402 12.91 10.53 22.91
N ALA A 403 13.13 10.62 24.22
CA ALA A 403 12.06 10.55 25.22
C ALA A 403 10.92 11.54 24.86
N ALA A 404 9.78 10.99 24.51
CA ALA A 404 8.58 11.79 24.26
C ALA A 404 7.91 12.16 25.61
N GLY A 405 7.18 13.27 25.61
CA GLY A 405 6.31 13.65 26.72
C GLY A 405 5.24 12.58 27.00
N ALA A 406 4.45 12.77 28.05
CA ALA A 406 3.38 11.85 28.40
C ALA A 406 2.44 11.61 27.19
N PRO A 407 2.11 10.33 26.88
CA PRO A 407 1.28 10.00 25.74
C PRO A 407 -0.12 10.61 25.88
N ARG A 408 -0.61 11.26 24.84
CA ARG A 408 -2.00 11.71 24.76
C ARG A 408 -2.91 10.50 24.54
N VAL A 409 -4.04 10.49 25.24
CA VAL A 409 -5.00 9.40 25.22
C VAL A 409 -6.15 9.74 24.29
N GLY A 410 -6.52 8.81 23.43
CA GLY A 410 -7.67 8.88 22.53
C GLY A 410 -8.79 7.95 22.99
N THR A 411 -9.92 8.04 22.27
CA THR A 411 -11.13 7.24 22.54
C THR A 411 -11.46 6.36 21.36
N LEU A 412 -11.87 5.13 21.62
CA LEU A 412 -12.42 4.17 20.67
C LEU A 412 -13.81 3.75 21.15
N ALA A 413 -14.82 3.94 20.33
CA ALA A 413 -16.16 3.44 20.54
C ALA A 413 -16.58 2.55 19.37
N ILE A 414 -17.17 1.39 19.69
CA ILE A 414 -17.71 0.43 18.72
C ILE A 414 -19.16 0.20 19.11
N GLU A 415 -20.11 0.55 18.25
CA GLU A 415 -21.52 0.42 18.59
C GLU A 415 -22.00 -1.01 18.60
N ARG A 416 -21.43 -1.86 17.75
CA ARG A 416 -21.88 -3.26 17.62
C ARG A 416 -20.79 -4.12 17.00
N ILE A 417 -20.63 -5.32 17.57
CA ILE A 417 -19.86 -6.39 16.93
C ILE A 417 -20.81 -7.56 16.70
N ARG A 418 -20.86 -8.06 15.45
CA ARG A 418 -21.54 -9.30 15.10
C ARG A 418 -20.52 -10.37 14.77
N PHE A 419 -20.66 -11.53 15.39
CA PHE A 419 -19.83 -12.70 15.14
C PHE A 419 -20.73 -13.94 15.16
N ALA A 420 -20.79 -14.64 14.05
CA ALA A 420 -21.73 -15.73 13.83
C ALA A 420 -23.18 -15.26 14.19
N ASN A 421 -23.84 -15.95 15.14
CA ASN A 421 -25.18 -15.60 15.61
C ASN A 421 -25.21 -14.67 16.83
N GLN A 422 -24.04 -14.19 17.26
CA GLN A 422 -23.91 -13.35 18.45
C GLN A 422 -23.84 -11.86 18.07
N THR A 423 -24.44 -11.03 18.90
CA THR A 423 -24.29 -9.58 18.83
C THR A 423 -23.74 -9.09 20.15
N ILE A 424 -22.56 -8.50 20.13
CA ILE A 424 -21.90 -7.94 21.29
C ILE A 424 -22.36 -6.50 21.48
N PRO A 425 -22.71 -6.09 22.72
CA PRO A 425 -23.11 -4.72 23.05
C PRO A 425 -22.05 -3.67 22.73
N PRO A 426 -22.40 -2.36 22.77
CA PRO A 426 -21.44 -1.28 22.55
C PRO A 426 -20.24 -1.35 23.48
N ILE A 427 -19.06 -1.04 22.92
CA ILE A 427 -17.78 -1.01 23.63
C ILE A 427 -17.22 0.39 23.55
N THR A 428 -16.73 0.90 24.67
CA THR A 428 -15.95 2.14 24.71
C THR A 428 -14.68 1.88 25.49
N THR A 429 -13.55 2.33 24.95
CA THR A 429 -12.24 2.22 25.62
C THR A 429 -11.34 3.38 25.24
N THR A 430 -10.23 3.48 25.92
CA THR A 430 -9.21 4.50 25.66
C THR A 430 -7.87 3.88 25.29
N LEU A 431 -7.19 4.50 24.36
CA LEU A 431 -5.91 4.02 23.83
C LEU A 431 -4.98 5.19 23.50
N SER A 432 -3.69 4.92 23.39
CA SER A 432 -2.69 5.87 22.96
C SER A 432 -1.77 5.26 21.92
N LEU A 433 -1.33 6.08 20.94
CA LEU A 433 -0.31 5.73 19.98
C LEU A 433 0.83 6.75 20.06
N SER A 434 1.92 6.34 20.70
CA SER A 434 3.08 7.20 20.93
C SER A 434 4.37 6.41 20.73
N ASN A 435 5.35 7.00 20.01
CA ASN A 435 6.62 6.34 19.66
C ASN A 435 6.42 4.97 19.02
N ASN A 436 5.50 4.87 18.05
CA ASN A 436 5.08 3.65 17.37
C ASN A 436 4.39 2.61 18.28
N ALA A 437 4.30 2.87 19.59
CA ALA A 437 3.68 1.95 20.54
C ALA A 437 2.20 2.26 20.71
N LEU A 438 1.35 1.26 20.47
CA LEU A 438 -0.08 1.28 20.78
C LEU A 438 -0.32 0.67 22.15
N ARG A 439 -1.06 1.37 23.02
CA ARG A 439 -1.39 0.92 24.36
C ARG A 439 -2.86 1.13 24.67
N LEU A 440 -3.50 0.09 25.17
CA LEU A 440 -4.83 0.15 25.78
C LEU A 440 -4.73 0.69 27.21
N HIS A 441 -5.59 1.62 27.61
CA HIS A 441 -5.63 2.21 28.94
C HIS A 441 -6.82 1.75 29.78
N GLN A 442 -7.91 1.32 29.15
CA GLN A 442 -9.07 0.77 29.82
C GLN A 442 -9.39 -0.62 29.27
N PRO A 443 -9.71 -1.60 30.11
CA PRO A 443 -10.10 -2.92 29.67
C PRO A 443 -11.28 -2.89 28.70
N ILE A 444 -11.32 -3.87 27.80
CA ILE A 444 -12.45 -4.10 26.89
C ILE A 444 -13.25 -5.28 27.42
N HIS A 445 -14.54 -5.06 27.64
CA HIS A 445 -15.49 -6.07 28.10
C HIS A 445 -16.40 -6.50 26.97
N LEU A 446 -16.37 -7.80 26.63
CA LEU A 446 -17.15 -8.40 25.55
C LEU A 446 -18.17 -9.37 26.16
N ALA A 447 -19.42 -8.94 26.29
CA ALA A 447 -20.50 -9.84 26.68
C ALA A 447 -20.87 -10.75 25.49
N ILE A 448 -20.46 -12.01 25.55
CA ILE A 448 -20.59 -12.98 24.45
C ILE A 448 -20.78 -14.40 25.01
N PHE A 449 -21.46 -15.27 24.29
CA PHE A 449 -21.70 -16.68 24.65
C PHE A 449 -22.27 -16.84 26.06
N GLY A 450 -23.21 -15.95 26.45
CA GLY A 450 -23.84 -15.98 27.76
C GLY A 450 -22.91 -15.75 28.95
N GLY A 451 -21.71 -15.27 28.73
CA GLY A 451 -20.68 -14.87 29.67
C GLY A 451 -19.97 -13.61 29.24
N GLU A 452 -18.71 -13.46 29.66
CA GLU A 452 -17.90 -12.28 29.37
C GLU A 452 -16.46 -12.66 28.98
N ILE A 453 -15.89 -11.96 28.00
CA ILE A 453 -14.46 -11.94 27.73
C ILE A 453 -13.96 -10.53 28.05
N GLU A 454 -12.96 -10.43 28.91
CA GLU A 454 -12.29 -9.18 29.25
C GLU A 454 -10.89 -9.17 28.62
N ILE A 455 -10.57 -8.14 27.84
CA ILE A 455 -9.21 -7.85 27.40
C ILE A 455 -8.66 -6.79 28.35
N GLY A 456 -7.86 -7.24 29.34
CA GLY A 456 -7.40 -6.38 30.43
C GLY A 456 -6.31 -5.42 30.03
N SER A 457 -5.41 -5.84 29.13
CA SER A 457 -4.34 -5.03 28.57
C SER A 457 -4.07 -5.38 27.11
N LEU A 458 -3.62 -4.40 26.34
CA LEU A 458 -3.08 -4.59 25.00
C LEU A 458 -1.92 -3.63 24.84
N PHE A 459 -0.77 -4.15 24.44
CA PHE A 459 0.44 -3.39 24.16
C PHE A 459 1.12 -3.87 22.89
N TRP A 460 1.28 -2.96 21.94
CA TRP A 460 2.00 -3.15 20.67
C TRP A 460 3.23 -2.26 20.70
N PRO A 461 4.43 -2.78 20.94
CA PRO A 461 5.63 -1.96 21.16
C PRO A 461 6.08 -1.19 19.92
N ASP A 462 5.93 -1.75 18.74
CA ASP A 462 6.26 -1.10 17.47
C ASP A 462 5.29 -1.57 16.37
N LEU A 463 4.15 -0.89 16.31
CA LEU A 463 3.07 -1.24 15.38
C LEU A 463 3.48 -1.13 13.90
N LEU A 464 4.44 -0.26 13.57
CA LEU A 464 4.82 0.03 12.19
C LEU A 464 5.96 -0.85 11.68
N ASN A 465 7.00 -1.06 12.47
CA ASN A 465 8.21 -1.77 12.04
C ASN A 465 8.14 -3.26 12.40
N ASP A 466 7.51 -3.60 13.55
CA ASP A 466 7.33 -4.99 13.97
C ASP A 466 5.88 -5.26 14.42
N PRO A 467 4.92 -5.28 13.49
CA PRO A 467 3.50 -5.46 13.80
C PRO A 467 3.15 -6.86 14.33
N LYS A 468 4.10 -7.79 14.33
CA LYS A 468 3.91 -9.14 14.88
C LYS A 468 4.19 -9.21 16.38
N GLN A 469 4.94 -8.27 16.94
CA GLN A 469 5.16 -8.19 18.37
C GLN A 469 3.94 -7.56 19.05
N VAL A 470 3.17 -8.36 19.77
CA VAL A 470 2.03 -7.91 20.57
C VAL A 470 2.04 -8.59 21.93
N ALA A 471 1.67 -7.86 22.95
CA ALA A 471 1.41 -8.39 24.27
C ALA A 471 0.00 -8.02 24.71
N PHE A 472 -0.75 -8.97 25.25
CA PHE A 472 -2.09 -8.72 25.77
C PHE A 472 -2.42 -9.67 26.94
N SER A 473 -3.42 -9.30 27.74
CA SER A 473 -4.03 -10.17 28.72
C SER A 473 -5.52 -10.33 28.44
N ALA A 474 -6.04 -11.52 28.70
CA ALA A 474 -7.45 -11.80 28.54
C ALA A 474 -7.97 -12.69 29.69
N GLU A 475 -9.22 -12.49 30.05
CA GLU A 475 -9.94 -13.33 31.02
C GLU A 475 -11.30 -13.72 30.44
N THR A 476 -11.71 -14.95 30.64
CA THR A 476 -13.04 -15.41 30.24
C THR A 476 -13.83 -15.80 31.50
N LYS A 477 -15.07 -15.30 31.61
CA LYS A 477 -15.94 -15.49 32.78
C LYS A 477 -17.20 -16.23 32.32
N ARG A 478 -17.29 -17.52 32.66
CA ARG A 478 -18.49 -18.38 32.54
C ARG A 478 -19.14 -18.35 31.16
N LEU A 479 -18.33 -18.51 30.07
CA LEU A 479 -18.87 -18.65 28.73
C LEU A 479 -19.65 -19.97 28.61
N LYS A 480 -20.86 -19.95 28.05
CA LYS A 480 -21.64 -21.15 27.81
C LYS A 480 -21.08 -21.92 26.62
N LEU A 481 -20.69 -23.16 26.83
CA LEU A 481 -20.14 -24.04 25.82
C LEU A 481 -21.13 -24.31 24.69
N GLU A 482 -22.43 -24.39 24.97
CA GLU A 482 -23.48 -24.59 23.96
C GLU A 482 -23.47 -23.49 22.90
N GLU A 483 -23.35 -22.22 23.32
CA GLU A 483 -23.33 -21.07 22.43
C GLU A 483 -22.02 -20.99 21.66
N LEU A 484 -20.89 -21.27 22.33
CA LEU A 484 -19.56 -21.30 21.74
C LEU A 484 -19.44 -22.39 20.68
N THR A 485 -19.82 -23.63 21.02
CA THR A 485 -19.71 -24.77 20.09
C THR A 485 -20.66 -24.62 18.89
N GLN A 486 -21.84 -24.05 19.10
CA GLN A 486 -22.76 -23.69 18.01
C GLN A 486 -22.15 -22.67 17.04
N ALA A 487 -21.49 -21.64 17.56
CA ALA A 487 -20.83 -20.61 16.75
C ALA A 487 -19.66 -21.17 15.92
N LEU A 488 -19.00 -22.23 16.46
CA LEU A 488 -17.88 -22.92 15.78
C LEU A 488 -18.33 -24.08 14.88
N ASN A 489 -19.65 -24.33 14.77
CA ASN A 489 -20.20 -25.49 14.07
C ASN A 489 -19.69 -26.84 14.63
N TRP A 490 -19.40 -26.89 15.93
CA TRP A 490 -19.01 -28.10 16.64
C TRP A 490 -20.24 -28.83 17.22
N PRO A 491 -20.11 -30.10 17.62
CA PRO A 491 -21.14 -30.77 18.40
C PRO A 491 -21.47 -29.97 19.65
N ARG A 492 -22.75 -29.88 20.01
CA ARG A 492 -23.20 -29.11 21.18
C ARG A 492 -22.73 -29.75 22.48
N PHE A 493 -22.00 -29.03 23.27
CA PHE A 493 -21.57 -29.41 24.61
C PHE A 493 -22.27 -28.56 25.65
N SER A 494 -22.83 -29.17 26.67
CA SER A 494 -23.38 -28.47 27.84
C SER A 494 -22.28 -28.22 28.86
N GLY A 495 -22.16 -26.98 29.28
CA GLY A 495 -21.16 -26.62 30.30
C GLY A 495 -20.70 -25.17 30.23
N THR A 496 -19.66 -24.86 30.98
CA THR A 496 -19.10 -23.51 31.05
C THR A 496 -17.60 -23.51 30.85
N LEU A 497 -17.12 -22.43 30.25
CA LEU A 497 -15.68 -22.15 30.04
C LEU A 497 -15.30 -20.95 30.89
N THR A 498 -14.24 -21.09 31.65
CA THR A 498 -13.58 -20.00 32.40
C THR A 498 -12.08 -20.06 32.08
N GLY A 499 -11.40 -18.94 32.11
CA GLY A 499 -9.96 -18.94 31.86
C GLY A 499 -9.33 -17.61 32.18
N SER A 500 -8.07 -17.66 32.57
CA SER A 500 -7.24 -16.49 32.75
C SER A 500 -5.97 -16.65 31.95
N ILE A 501 -5.75 -15.70 31.08
CA ILE A 501 -4.59 -15.59 30.21
C ILE A 501 -3.86 -14.30 30.64
N PRO A 502 -3.05 -14.34 31.70
CA PRO A 502 -2.51 -13.14 32.35
C PRO A 502 -1.54 -12.39 31.42
N GLN A 503 -0.87 -13.10 30.54
CA GLN A 503 0.06 -12.49 29.59
C GLN A 503 0.22 -13.40 28.36
N VAL A 504 -0.13 -12.87 27.20
CA VAL A 504 0.25 -13.41 25.91
C VAL A 504 1.39 -12.58 25.38
N GLN A 505 2.45 -13.22 24.91
CA GLN A 505 3.57 -12.57 24.23
C GLN A 505 3.74 -13.19 22.87
N SER A 506 3.93 -12.35 21.86
CA SER A 506 4.37 -12.81 20.55
C SER A 506 5.88 -12.68 20.42
N ALA A 507 6.52 -13.71 19.91
CA ALA A 507 7.90 -13.67 19.46
C ALA A 507 7.95 -14.29 18.07
N GLU A 508 8.47 -13.58 17.09
CA GLU A 508 8.51 -13.99 15.69
C GLU A 508 7.11 -14.26 15.11
N ASN A 509 6.71 -15.54 14.97
CA ASN A 509 5.40 -15.96 14.49
C ASN A 509 4.64 -16.80 15.52
N LEU A 510 5.02 -16.74 16.78
CA LEU A 510 4.50 -17.61 17.85
C LEU A 510 3.90 -16.77 18.97
N LEU A 511 2.64 -17.04 19.32
CA LEU A 511 2.00 -16.53 20.55
C LEU A 511 2.10 -17.59 21.63
N ARG A 512 2.58 -17.22 22.79
CA ARG A 512 2.67 -18.08 23.98
C ARG A 512 1.99 -17.45 25.18
N THR A 513 1.34 -18.30 25.97
CA THR A 513 0.81 -17.89 27.26
C THR A 513 1.02 -18.96 28.32
N ASN A 514 1.20 -18.51 29.56
CA ASN A 514 1.19 -19.35 30.75
C ASN A 514 -0.20 -19.42 31.39
N GLY A 515 -1.24 -18.95 30.73
CA GLY A 515 -2.60 -18.99 31.18
C GLY A 515 -3.19 -20.41 31.30
N GLU A 516 -4.25 -20.54 32.06
CA GLU A 516 -5.04 -21.76 32.18
C GLU A 516 -6.49 -21.48 31.80
N ILE A 517 -7.05 -22.37 30.97
CA ILE A 517 -8.45 -22.36 30.59
C ILE A 517 -9.09 -23.62 31.20
N GLN A 518 -10.21 -23.47 31.87
CA GLN A 518 -10.96 -24.54 32.51
C GLN A 518 -12.34 -24.64 31.87
N ALA A 519 -12.69 -25.83 31.41
CA ALA A 519 -14.03 -26.18 30.97
C ALA A 519 -14.70 -27.12 31.97
N GLU A 520 -15.88 -26.75 32.41
CA GLU A 520 -16.75 -27.64 33.21
C GLU A 520 -17.76 -28.27 32.24
N LEU A 521 -17.61 -29.54 31.91
CA LEU A 521 -18.47 -30.26 30.99
C LEU A 521 -18.45 -31.75 31.27
N PHE A 522 -19.47 -32.45 30.81
CA PHE A 522 -19.66 -33.88 31.02
C PHE A 522 -19.59 -34.26 32.53
N GLY A 523 -20.12 -33.40 33.38
CA GLY A 523 -20.13 -33.60 34.83
C GLY A 523 -18.75 -33.60 35.51
N GLY A 524 -17.71 -33.27 34.79
CA GLY A 524 -16.32 -33.15 35.24
C GLY A 524 -15.66 -31.87 34.81
N ARG A 525 -14.33 -31.87 34.73
CA ARG A 525 -13.52 -30.69 34.44
C ARG A 525 -12.38 -31.04 33.49
N ILE A 526 -12.16 -30.15 32.50
CA ILE A 526 -10.99 -30.19 31.64
C ILE A 526 -10.19 -28.91 31.87
N ARG A 527 -8.93 -29.04 32.25
CA ARG A 527 -7.99 -27.93 32.40
C ARG A 527 -7.01 -27.93 31.24
N MET A 528 -6.91 -26.80 30.52
CA MET A 528 -6.07 -26.61 29.39
C MET A 528 -5.02 -25.54 29.69
N GLY A 529 -3.76 -25.86 29.41
CA GLY A 529 -2.63 -24.94 29.66
C GLY A 529 -1.57 -25.05 28.58
N LYS A 530 -0.49 -24.30 28.75
CA LYS A 530 0.63 -24.20 27.78
C LYS A 530 0.14 -23.89 26.37
N LEU A 531 -0.78 -22.93 26.27
CA LEU A 531 -1.34 -22.55 24.96
C LEU A 531 -0.29 -21.82 24.13
N GLU A 532 0.01 -22.36 22.97
CA GLU A 532 0.86 -21.76 21.93
C GLU A 532 0.05 -21.68 20.63
N ILE A 533 0.14 -20.57 19.92
CA ILE A 533 -0.44 -20.40 18.58
C ILE A 533 0.68 -20.06 17.62
N ASP A 534 0.96 -20.98 16.71
CA ASP A 534 1.96 -20.79 15.68
C ASP A 534 1.32 -20.16 14.43
N ASN A 535 2.02 -19.18 13.81
CA ASN A 535 1.55 -18.43 12.66
C ASN A 535 0.13 -17.83 12.83
N PRO A 536 -0.12 -17.06 13.92
CA PRO A 536 -1.48 -16.59 14.29
C PRO A 536 -2.13 -15.72 13.22
N PHE A 537 -1.34 -15.07 12.35
CA PHE A 537 -1.80 -14.19 11.28
C PHE A 537 -1.84 -14.87 9.91
N SER A 538 -1.58 -16.20 9.84
CA SER A 538 -1.69 -16.96 8.61
C SER A 538 -3.12 -17.39 8.31
N SER A 539 -3.34 -17.93 7.12
CA SER A 539 -4.63 -18.54 6.74
C SER A 539 -4.93 -19.85 7.48
N LEU A 540 -3.90 -20.51 8.02
CA LEU A 540 -3.99 -21.80 8.72
C LEU A 540 -3.12 -21.75 9.99
N PRO A 541 -3.59 -21.09 11.07
CA PRO A 541 -2.87 -21.08 12.33
C PRO A 541 -2.88 -22.49 12.97
N SER A 542 -1.82 -22.82 13.68
CA SER A 542 -1.71 -24.05 14.45
C SER A 542 -1.78 -23.74 15.95
N ILE A 543 -2.63 -24.46 16.69
CA ILE A 543 -2.83 -24.28 18.12
C ILE A 543 -2.25 -25.50 18.83
N LYS A 544 -1.36 -25.27 19.80
CA LYS A 544 -0.78 -26.31 20.64
C LYS A 544 -1.15 -26.07 22.09
N LEU A 545 -1.57 -27.15 22.80
CA LEU A 545 -1.92 -27.09 24.19
C LEU A 545 -1.77 -28.46 24.88
N ASP A 546 -1.72 -28.43 26.21
CA ASP A 546 -1.90 -29.61 27.04
C ASP A 546 -3.28 -29.55 27.69
N ALA A 547 -3.95 -30.69 27.83
CA ALA A 547 -5.24 -30.82 28.51
C ALA A 547 -5.20 -31.92 29.57
N LYS A 548 -5.79 -31.64 30.74
CA LYS A 548 -5.98 -32.61 31.82
C LYS A 548 -7.47 -32.78 32.10
N LEU A 549 -7.93 -34.02 32.07
CA LEU A 549 -9.30 -34.41 32.31
C LEU A 549 -9.44 -34.92 33.77
N ASP A 550 -10.42 -34.42 34.47
CA ASP A 550 -10.71 -34.79 35.86
C ASP A 550 -12.20 -35.06 36.06
N ALA A 551 -12.53 -36.25 36.50
CA ALA A 551 -13.87 -36.70 36.87
C ALA A 551 -14.92 -36.62 35.72
N ILE A 552 -14.53 -36.82 34.46
CA ILE A 552 -15.44 -36.79 33.30
C ILE A 552 -16.40 -37.96 33.36
N GLN A 553 -17.70 -37.70 33.34
CA GLN A 553 -18.73 -38.74 33.32
C GLN A 553 -18.81 -39.34 31.90
N LEU A 554 -18.42 -40.62 31.79
CA LEU A 554 -18.40 -41.32 30.49
C LEU A 554 -19.80 -41.43 29.87
N GLU A 555 -20.87 -41.45 30.67
CA GLU A 555 -22.23 -41.50 30.19
C GLU A 555 -22.60 -40.27 29.35
N GLN A 556 -22.30 -39.07 29.89
CA GLN A 556 -22.55 -37.82 29.19
C GLN A 556 -21.66 -37.69 27.95
N LEU A 557 -20.39 -38.08 28.05
CA LEU A 557 -19.45 -38.07 26.96
C LEU A 557 -19.91 -38.99 25.81
N SER A 558 -20.22 -40.25 26.14
CA SER A 558 -20.61 -41.28 25.13
C SER A 558 -21.95 -40.97 24.46
N GLN A 559 -22.91 -40.38 25.19
CA GLN A 559 -24.18 -39.93 24.63
C GLN A 559 -24.00 -38.74 23.68
N THR A 560 -23.18 -37.77 24.04
CA THR A 560 -22.92 -36.60 23.20
C THR A 560 -22.34 -36.97 21.83
N PHE A 561 -21.48 -37.97 21.79
CA PHE A 561 -20.88 -38.49 20.55
C PHE A 561 -21.64 -39.68 19.92
N ALA A 562 -22.85 -39.98 20.40
CA ALA A 562 -23.66 -41.10 19.94
C ALA A 562 -22.88 -42.44 19.92
N PHE A 563 -22.07 -42.68 20.95
CA PHE A 563 -21.17 -43.83 21.01
C PHE A 563 -21.77 -45.06 21.75
N GLY A 564 -23.05 -44.98 22.05
CA GLY A 564 -23.74 -45.95 22.94
C GLY A 564 -23.60 -45.51 24.41
N ARG A 565 -24.08 -46.33 25.36
CA ARG A 565 -24.04 -46.00 26.77
C ARG A 565 -22.81 -46.61 27.43
N ILE A 566 -21.96 -45.74 28.02
CA ILE A 566 -20.81 -46.16 28.82
C ILE A 566 -20.91 -45.40 30.16
N SER A 567 -21.11 -46.09 31.28
CA SER A 567 -21.10 -45.46 32.60
C SER A 567 -19.77 -45.68 33.34
N GLY A 568 -19.41 -44.71 34.15
CA GLY A 568 -18.13 -44.63 34.85
C GLY A 568 -17.48 -43.23 34.74
N ILE A 569 -16.34 -43.08 35.38
CA ILE A 569 -15.61 -41.81 35.43
C ILE A 569 -14.30 -41.98 34.67
N LEU A 570 -14.01 -41.02 33.74
CA LEU A 570 -12.79 -40.95 32.97
C LEU A 570 -11.87 -39.86 33.51
N GLU A 571 -10.58 -40.18 33.63
CA GLU A 571 -9.51 -39.26 33.94
C GLU A 571 -8.35 -39.45 32.97
N GLY A 572 -7.43 -38.47 32.94
CA GLY A 572 -6.23 -38.59 32.17
C GLY A 572 -5.68 -37.25 31.65
N SER A 573 -4.80 -37.37 30.71
CA SER A 573 -4.17 -36.20 30.03
C SER A 573 -4.09 -36.36 28.53
N ILE A 574 -4.07 -35.23 27.82
CA ILE A 574 -3.71 -35.10 26.45
C ILE A 574 -2.57 -34.08 26.39
N ASP A 575 -1.36 -34.54 26.13
CA ASP A 575 -0.15 -33.73 26.08
C ASP A 575 0.22 -33.42 24.62
N ASN A 576 0.76 -32.24 24.38
CA ASN A 576 1.17 -31.76 23.05
C ASN A 576 0.06 -31.92 21.99
N LEU A 577 -1.17 -31.58 22.33
CA LEU A 577 -2.25 -31.53 21.36
C LEU A 577 -2.00 -30.37 20.38
N VAL A 578 -1.75 -30.69 19.12
CA VAL A 578 -1.61 -29.73 18.02
C VAL A 578 -2.84 -29.82 17.14
N LEU A 579 -3.54 -28.70 17.02
CA LEU A 579 -4.71 -28.55 16.15
C LEU A 579 -4.31 -27.70 14.94
N THR A 580 -4.49 -28.21 13.74
CA THR A 580 -4.34 -27.50 12.47
C THR A 580 -5.65 -27.56 11.72
N ASP A 581 -6.20 -26.40 11.34
CA ASP A 581 -7.54 -26.30 10.74
C ASP A 581 -8.64 -27.00 11.57
N GLY A 582 -8.51 -26.89 12.91
CA GLY A 582 -9.44 -27.52 13.84
C GLY A 582 -9.32 -29.05 13.97
N GLN A 583 -8.40 -29.70 13.28
CA GLN A 583 -8.16 -31.15 13.35
C GLN A 583 -6.86 -31.47 14.11
N PRO A 584 -6.85 -32.51 14.94
CA PRO A 584 -5.63 -32.97 15.60
C PRO A 584 -4.60 -33.45 14.58
N SER A 585 -3.39 -32.90 14.64
CA SER A 585 -2.24 -33.33 13.83
C SER A 585 -1.17 -34.06 14.66
N GLU A 586 -1.01 -33.67 15.93
CA GLU A 586 -0.15 -34.33 16.90
C GLU A 586 -0.83 -34.38 18.26
N LEU A 587 -0.66 -35.46 19.00
CA LEU A 587 -1.04 -35.57 20.41
C LEU A 587 -0.41 -36.78 21.09
N ARG A 588 -0.32 -36.74 22.40
CA ARG A 588 -0.18 -37.91 23.28
C ARG A 588 -1.31 -37.91 24.28
N ALA A 589 -2.14 -38.93 24.26
CA ALA A 589 -3.24 -39.10 25.21
C ALA A 589 -3.00 -40.33 26.12
N ASP A 590 -3.35 -40.20 27.37
CA ASP A 590 -3.47 -41.29 28.33
C ASP A 590 -4.81 -41.11 29.09
N LEU A 591 -5.82 -41.82 28.63
CA LEU A 591 -7.18 -41.70 29.13
C LEU A 591 -7.64 -43.04 29.70
N HIS A 592 -8.10 -43.05 30.95
CA HIS A 592 -8.51 -44.28 31.64
C HIS A 592 -9.67 -44.06 32.61
N SER A 593 -10.48 -45.08 32.78
CA SER A 593 -11.52 -45.06 33.80
C SER A 593 -10.94 -45.24 35.20
N VAL A 594 -11.54 -44.55 36.19
CA VAL A 594 -11.21 -44.65 37.61
C VAL A 594 -12.41 -45.13 38.37
N ASP A 595 -12.18 -46.00 39.39
CA ASP A 595 -13.23 -46.43 40.31
C ASP A 595 -13.39 -45.41 41.43
N ARG A 596 -14.48 -44.65 41.38
CA ARG A 596 -14.89 -43.71 42.41
C ARG A 596 -16.22 -44.14 43.06
N GLY A 597 -16.55 -45.46 43.04
CA GLY A 597 -17.72 -46.02 43.68
C GLY A 597 -19.03 -45.96 42.87
N GLY A 598 -18.96 -45.76 41.55
CA GLY A 598 -20.09 -45.80 40.62
C GLY A 598 -20.18 -47.08 39.82
N GLU A 599 -21.33 -47.31 39.17
CA GLU A 599 -21.46 -48.45 38.24
C GLU A 599 -20.58 -48.24 36.98
N GLN A 600 -19.71 -49.22 36.68
CA GLN A 600 -18.91 -49.28 35.46
C GLN A 600 -19.55 -50.29 34.50
N ARG A 601 -20.30 -49.77 33.54
CA ARG A 601 -21.02 -50.61 32.53
C ARG A 601 -20.82 -50.02 31.12
N ILE A 602 -20.80 -50.93 30.16
CA ILE A 602 -20.71 -50.64 28.73
C ILE A 602 -21.82 -51.33 27.98
N SER A 603 -22.61 -50.64 27.18
CA SER A 603 -23.67 -51.23 26.39
C SER A 603 -23.08 -52.05 25.23
N VAL A 604 -23.89 -53.01 24.71
CA VAL A 604 -23.53 -53.80 23.54
C VAL A 604 -23.25 -52.89 22.33
N GLU A 605 -24.03 -51.83 22.14
CA GLU A 605 -23.83 -50.85 21.10
C GLU A 605 -22.44 -50.21 21.20
N ALA A 606 -22.04 -49.74 22.41
CA ALA A 606 -20.74 -49.14 22.59
C ALA A 606 -19.58 -50.12 22.41
N LEU A 607 -19.76 -51.38 22.83
CA LEU A 607 -18.81 -52.47 22.55
C LEU A 607 -18.60 -52.66 21.04
N ASN A 608 -19.68 -52.74 20.29
CA ASN A 608 -19.61 -52.87 18.82
C ASN A 608 -18.88 -51.70 18.18
N LYS A 609 -19.20 -50.46 18.55
CA LYS A 609 -18.56 -49.25 18.02
C LYS A 609 -17.05 -49.20 18.35
N ILE A 610 -16.63 -49.56 19.56
CA ILE A 610 -15.22 -49.67 19.94
C ILE A 610 -14.52 -50.77 19.12
N THR A 611 -15.18 -51.91 18.90
CA THR A 611 -14.61 -53.03 18.12
C THR A 611 -14.42 -52.61 16.68
N VAL A 612 -15.40 -51.97 16.05
CA VAL A 612 -15.27 -51.44 14.67
C VAL A 612 -14.11 -50.46 14.55
N LEU A 613 -13.93 -49.59 15.53
CA LEU A 613 -12.80 -48.66 15.55
C LEU A 613 -11.46 -49.39 15.67
N SER A 614 -11.37 -50.43 16.50
CA SER A 614 -10.12 -51.12 16.79
C SER A 614 -9.73 -52.15 15.71
N SER A 615 -10.69 -52.87 15.12
CA SER A 615 -10.44 -53.93 14.11
C SER A 615 -10.74 -53.50 12.67
N GLY A 616 -11.64 -52.53 12.49
CA GLY A 616 -12.17 -52.16 11.16
C GLY A 616 -13.25 -53.09 10.63
N GLU A 617 -13.55 -54.15 11.34
CA GLU A 617 -14.56 -55.16 10.98
C GLU A 617 -15.82 -55.02 11.82
N ASP A 618 -16.97 -55.28 11.21
CA ASP A 618 -18.27 -55.24 11.90
C ASP A 618 -18.40 -56.47 12.82
N ALA A 619 -18.29 -56.25 14.13
CA ALA A 619 -18.36 -57.30 15.11
C ALA A 619 -19.81 -57.75 15.42
N GLY A 620 -20.80 -57.28 14.65
CA GLY A 620 -22.24 -57.57 14.84
C GLY A 620 -22.57 -59.04 14.90
N ALA A 621 -21.81 -59.90 14.24
CA ALA A 621 -21.98 -61.36 14.31
C ALA A 621 -21.45 -61.98 15.60
N LEU A 622 -20.42 -61.39 16.24
CA LEU A 622 -19.83 -61.90 17.47
C LEU A 622 -20.64 -61.57 18.73
N TYR A 623 -21.27 -60.40 18.75
CA TYR A 623 -22.05 -59.92 19.89
C TYR A 623 -23.56 -60.02 19.69
N GLY A 624 -24.04 -60.24 18.44
CA GLY A 624 -25.47 -60.34 18.15
C GLY A 624 -26.21 -61.45 18.92
N GLY A 625 -25.54 -62.57 19.20
CA GLY A 625 -26.05 -63.61 20.03
C GLY A 625 -26.13 -63.27 21.53
N LEU A 626 -25.22 -62.41 22.00
CA LEU A 626 -25.20 -61.93 23.41
C LEU A 626 -26.14 -60.73 23.59
N ALA A 627 -26.41 -59.94 22.58
CA ALA A 627 -27.32 -58.79 22.62
C ALA A 627 -28.79 -59.19 22.91
N GLY A 628 -29.18 -60.42 22.58
CA GLY A 628 -30.50 -60.94 22.95
C GLY A 628 -30.70 -61.23 24.45
N PHE A 629 -29.62 -61.28 25.21
CA PHE A 629 -29.66 -61.64 26.63
C PHE A 629 -29.17 -60.57 27.56
N PHE A 630 -28.35 -59.66 27.10
CA PHE A 630 -27.73 -58.59 27.93
C PHE A 630 -27.70 -57.25 27.22
N ASP A 631 -28.19 -56.21 27.82
CA ASP A 631 -28.15 -54.85 27.33
C ASP A 631 -26.79 -54.18 27.56
N SER A 632 -26.06 -54.64 28.58
CA SER A 632 -24.77 -54.03 28.97
C SER A 632 -23.92 -55.02 29.81
N PHE A 633 -22.59 -54.79 29.80
CA PHE A 633 -21.61 -55.58 30.56
C PHE A 633 -20.89 -54.72 31.58
N ARG A 634 -20.46 -55.33 32.68
CA ARG A 634 -19.60 -54.69 33.66
C ARG A 634 -18.15 -54.74 33.20
N TYR A 635 -17.41 -53.64 33.36
CA TYR A 635 -15.99 -53.62 33.13
C TYR A 635 -15.23 -53.21 34.41
N SER A 636 -13.94 -53.58 34.51
CA SER A 636 -13.06 -53.19 35.59
C SER A 636 -12.11 -52.03 35.18
N LYS A 637 -11.69 -52.04 33.91
CA LYS A 637 -10.88 -50.98 33.35
C LYS A 637 -11.33 -50.67 31.93
N LEU A 638 -11.38 -49.41 31.58
CA LEU A 638 -11.59 -48.94 30.22
C LEU A 638 -10.63 -47.78 29.96
N GLY A 639 -9.95 -47.78 28.82
CA GLY A 639 -9.07 -46.68 28.46
C GLY A 639 -8.08 -47.03 27.37
N PHE A 640 -7.28 -46.05 27.01
CA PHE A 640 -6.24 -46.18 25.99
C PHE A 640 -5.15 -45.14 26.14
N LYS A 641 -3.97 -45.48 25.63
CA LYS A 641 -2.87 -44.52 25.37
C LYS A 641 -2.73 -44.36 23.85
N ALA A 642 -2.73 -43.13 23.41
CA ALA A 642 -2.63 -42.84 21.99
C ALA A 642 -1.48 -41.85 21.73
N THR A 643 -0.75 -42.08 20.64
CA THR A 643 0.24 -41.13 20.12
C THR A 643 -0.05 -40.89 18.65
N LEU A 644 -0.37 -39.66 18.31
CA LEU A 644 -0.58 -39.20 16.93
C LEU A 644 0.59 -38.38 16.49
N LYS A 645 1.15 -38.70 15.33
CA LYS A 645 2.19 -37.88 14.67
C LYS A 645 2.22 -38.19 13.17
N ASN A 646 2.17 -37.17 12.32
CA ASN A 646 2.22 -37.30 10.87
C ASN A 646 1.18 -38.31 10.31
N ASP A 647 -0.09 -38.14 10.69
CA ASP A 647 -1.20 -39.04 10.33
C ASP A 647 -1.06 -40.48 10.81
N ARG A 648 -0.05 -40.80 11.60
CA ARG A 648 0.14 -42.14 12.18
C ARG A 648 -0.31 -42.11 13.65
N LEU A 649 -1.37 -42.84 13.95
CA LEU A 649 -1.88 -43.05 15.28
C LEU A 649 -1.39 -44.42 15.79
N THR A 650 -0.65 -44.39 16.90
CA THR A 650 -0.33 -45.61 17.67
C THR A 650 -1.27 -45.68 18.85
N LEU A 651 -1.96 -46.81 18.97
CA LEU A 651 -2.93 -47.04 20.05
C LEU A 651 -2.45 -48.21 20.94
N ARG A 652 -2.42 -47.99 22.25
CA ARG A 652 -2.18 -48.99 23.29
C ARG A 652 -3.38 -49.11 24.22
N GLY A 653 -3.57 -50.26 24.82
CA GLY A 653 -4.64 -50.48 25.79
C GLY A 653 -4.35 -49.93 27.16
N VAL A 654 -5.37 -49.95 28.03
CA VAL A 654 -5.25 -49.63 29.46
C VAL A 654 -4.49 -50.72 30.20
N GLU A 655 -4.43 -51.93 29.68
CA GLU A 655 -3.68 -53.08 30.20
C GLU A 655 -3.11 -53.91 29.06
N SER A 656 -1.85 -54.36 29.18
CA SER A 656 -1.19 -55.22 28.23
C SER A 656 -1.07 -56.66 28.81
N ARG A 657 -1.51 -57.68 28.04
CA ARG A 657 -1.33 -59.08 28.38
C ARG A 657 -0.62 -59.82 27.23
N GLY A 658 0.68 -60.03 27.43
CA GLY A 658 1.54 -60.50 26.35
C GLY A 658 1.53 -59.49 25.19
N ASP A 659 1.23 -59.91 23.97
CA ASP A 659 1.18 -59.07 22.75
C ASP A 659 -0.20 -58.39 22.57
N GLN A 660 -1.16 -58.62 23.51
CA GLN A 660 -2.50 -58.07 23.40
C GLN A 660 -2.68 -56.82 24.22
N GLU A 661 -3.13 -55.76 23.57
CA GLU A 661 -3.45 -54.46 24.17
C GLU A 661 -4.93 -54.35 24.46
N MET A 662 -5.33 -54.35 25.73
CA MET A 662 -6.75 -54.35 26.15
C MET A 662 -7.27 -52.94 26.33
N LEU A 663 -8.27 -52.54 25.52
CA LEU A 663 -9.00 -51.30 25.64
C LEU A 663 -10.08 -51.34 26.72
N VAL A 664 -10.73 -52.53 26.86
CA VAL A 664 -11.73 -52.82 27.90
C VAL A 664 -11.34 -54.11 28.55
N VAL A 665 -11.24 -54.10 29.86
CA VAL A 665 -11.06 -55.26 30.73
C VAL A 665 -12.37 -55.54 31.47
N GLY A 666 -12.98 -56.67 31.23
CA GLY A 666 -14.23 -57.08 31.87
C GLY A 666 -14.08 -57.23 33.36
N SER A 667 -15.21 -57.18 34.07
CA SER A 667 -15.28 -57.47 35.50
C SER A 667 -15.08 -58.96 35.79
N PHE A 668 -14.73 -59.30 37.02
CA PHE A 668 -14.56 -60.69 37.46
C PHE A 668 -15.85 -61.52 37.36
N LEU A 669 -17.02 -60.91 37.45
CA LEU A 669 -18.30 -61.58 37.41
C LEU A 669 -18.74 -61.85 35.95
N PRO A 670 -19.10 -63.09 35.53
CA PRO A 670 -19.60 -63.42 34.21
C PRO A 670 -20.92 -62.69 33.89
N PRO A 671 -21.18 -62.38 32.61
CA PRO A 671 -20.30 -62.57 31.44
C PRO A 671 -19.21 -61.55 31.37
N THR A 672 -17.95 -62.02 31.18
CA THR A 672 -16.77 -61.16 31.08
C THR A 672 -16.49 -60.85 29.61
N VAL A 673 -16.41 -59.57 29.26
CA VAL A 673 -16.12 -59.12 27.90
C VAL A 673 -14.85 -58.27 27.88
N ASN A 674 -13.83 -58.69 27.11
CA ASN A 674 -12.59 -57.95 26.90
C ASN A 674 -12.55 -57.44 25.45
N ILE A 675 -12.13 -56.22 25.24
CA ILE A 675 -11.85 -55.70 23.89
C ILE A 675 -10.34 -55.50 23.76
N VAL A 676 -9.80 -56.20 22.78
CA VAL A 676 -8.39 -56.17 22.45
C VAL A 676 -8.19 -55.26 21.18
N SER A 677 -7.20 -54.38 21.24
CA SER A 677 -6.79 -53.63 20.07
C SER A 677 -5.94 -54.55 19.18
N HIS A 678 -6.41 -54.84 18.00
CA HIS A 678 -5.66 -55.58 16.97
C HIS A 678 -4.79 -54.68 16.10
N THR A 679 -5.04 -53.37 16.15
CA THR A 679 -4.36 -52.38 15.31
C THR A 679 -3.54 -51.47 16.18
N GLN A 680 -2.22 -51.73 16.32
CA GLN A 680 -1.33 -50.85 17.08
C GLN A 680 -0.95 -49.58 16.33
N ASN A 681 -1.05 -49.57 14.97
CA ASN A 681 -0.71 -48.43 14.11
C ASN A 681 -1.75 -48.26 13.00
N ILE A 682 -2.44 -47.15 12.95
CA ILE A 682 -3.45 -46.83 11.93
C ILE A 682 -3.23 -45.40 11.42
N ALA A 683 -3.56 -45.13 10.16
CA ALA A 683 -3.65 -43.77 9.68
C ALA A 683 -4.82 -43.07 10.38
N PHE A 684 -4.57 -41.91 10.96
CA PHE A 684 -5.58 -41.12 11.70
C PHE A 684 -6.76 -40.72 10.78
N SER A 685 -6.44 -40.40 9.53
CA SER A 685 -7.43 -40.14 8.49
C SER A 685 -8.37 -41.36 8.23
N GLU A 686 -7.86 -42.57 8.37
CA GLU A 686 -8.70 -43.80 8.28
C GLU A 686 -9.57 -43.97 9.52
N LEU A 687 -9.05 -43.66 10.73
CA LEU A 687 -9.86 -43.71 11.94
C LEU A 687 -11.03 -42.73 11.85
N LEU A 688 -10.79 -41.51 11.36
CA LEU A 688 -11.84 -40.49 11.16
C LEU A 688 -12.90 -41.00 10.16
N ARG A 689 -12.51 -41.65 9.07
CA ARG A 689 -13.45 -42.27 8.13
C ARG A 689 -14.27 -43.39 8.76
N ARG A 690 -13.70 -44.17 9.67
CA ARG A 690 -14.46 -45.19 10.42
C ARG A 690 -15.47 -44.55 11.37
N LEU A 691 -15.11 -43.49 12.07
CA LEU A 691 -16.01 -42.72 12.92
C LEU A 691 -17.19 -42.12 12.13
N GLU A 692 -16.93 -41.57 10.95
CA GLU A 692 -17.98 -41.03 10.09
C GLU A 692 -18.94 -42.12 9.61
N ARG A 693 -18.46 -43.32 9.31
CA ARG A 693 -19.30 -44.47 8.93
C ARG A 693 -20.22 -44.90 10.07
N ILE A 694 -19.70 -44.98 11.29
CA ILE A 694 -20.47 -45.29 12.49
C ILE A 694 -21.60 -44.26 12.69
N ASN A 695 -21.33 -42.97 12.54
CA ASN A 695 -22.33 -41.91 12.70
C ASN A 695 -23.38 -41.85 11.57
N LYS A 696 -23.05 -42.32 10.36
CA LYS A 696 -23.99 -42.38 9.22
C LYS A 696 -24.90 -43.58 9.25
N SER A 697 -24.45 -44.69 9.86
CA SER A 697 -25.27 -45.94 9.96
C SER A 697 -26.43 -45.80 10.95
N ASP A 698 -26.37 -44.83 11.87
CA ASP A 698 -27.43 -44.56 12.87
C ASP A 698 -28.56 -43.62 12.36
N LYS A 699 -28.50 -43.11 11.13
CA LYS A 699 -29.63 -42.38 10.52
C LYS A 699 -30.59 -43.40 9.87
N PRO A 700 -31.84 -43.57 10.37
CA PRO A 700 -32.82 -44.42 9.71
C PRO A 700 -33.03 -43.89 8.29
N ASN A 701 -32.91 -44.76 7.28
CA ASN A 701 -33.38 -44.50 5.92
C ASN A 701 -34.88 -44.24 5.97
N VAL A 702 -35.31 -42.97 6.05
CA VAL A 702 -36.69 -42.58 5.76
C VAL A 702 -36.78 -42.54 4.23
N GLN A 703 -37.32 -43.60 3.64
CA GLN A 703 -37.84 -43.61 2.29
C GLN A 703 -39.09 -42.73 2.20
#